data_83a1ee75e34584ec03d52b262c7cba97
#
_entry.id   83a1ee75e34584ec03d52b262c7cba97
#
_cell.length_a   1.000
_cell.length_b   1.000
_cell.length_c   1.000
_cell.angle_alpha   90.00
_cell.angle_beta   90.00
_cell.angle_gamma   90.00
#
_symmetry.space_group_name_H-M   'P 1'
#
loop_
_entity.id
_entity.type
_entity.pdbx_description
1 polymer ?
#
loop_
_entity_poly.entity_id
_entity_poly.type
_entity_poly.pdbx_seq_one_letter_code
_entity_poly.pdbx_strand_id
1 'polypeptide(L)'
;MKLHTLILLFFALALSAALRAAEAPKHVTNSLGMQLVRIESGTFTMGQDGPPLIDYLGPKRMGEMHKDSGRIDFDEKPVHQVTITRPFLMGVTEVTVAQYRQFEPGFKTSDPKAKPADDDAASGVTWERAVAFCAWLSKKEGKPYRLPTEAEWEYACRAGTTTLFHTGDTLPDGHQKWFGDENYRGAYFPLGPMPREYDWRTVGKPPETALKQGEILGLIHPPEESRAGGTGSLRVAKKTPNIWGLHDMHGNVAEWCLDWHGPYESAAQTDPIGRLDGDCRVFRGGFHSSMIRFLRSANRGSWVPNSASERIGFRVVQAEMPMGKPLPVAARPLNAQNVSQAVRKTVPPPADVPFFEGPKLFVRIPDGAVGPVFISQNHSPSITECPNGDLLAVWFSTIGETDLTTSNAASRLRLGAKEWEPASPFWDAQDVNDHAPKIWWDEDRTLFHFVEAKGHGDNLVRRSTDNGVTWSKAEVLRPRGEPANNPIRTKDGVIAMSYDNSSLVISRDHGRTWQSRGRDFRGSDDVRPGRSGPFIAGIHAPIVQLADGRLMAFGRLSPEDPAQKHFDLRMPVSYSSDLGETWQWSISEFPVVSNTQKPVMIRLREGPILLCSFTDQWREWKNRKGLVFKSVGGDYTGYGLYAAVSYDEGKTWPDRRLVTPGGKEWATATGTHVRFQVSDTLAEPTGYLAITQSRDGRIQLVTSQNHYVFSLAWIKTPPPAPKKS
;
A
#
# COMPACT_ATOMS: atom_id res chain seq x y z
N MET A 1 -7.32 29.41 -72.92
CA MET A 1 -7.60 27.98 -72.77
C MET A 1 -6.49 27.16 -72.06
N LYS A 2 -5.27 27.67 -71.90
CA LYS A 2 -4.20 26.85 -71.27
C LYS A 2 -4.01 27.00 -69.74
N LEU A 3 -4.64 28.01 -69.13
CA LEU A 3 -4.47 28.27 -67.68
C LEU A 3 -5.51 27.53 -66.84
N HIS A 4 -6.72 27.30 -67.38
CA HIS A 4 -7.77 26.56 -66.66
C HIS A 4 -7.52 25.06 -66.61
N THR A 5 -6.81 24.48 -67.58
CA THR A 5 -6.47 23.07 -67.60
C THR A 5 -5.35 22.73 -66.58
N LEU A 6 -4.45 23.66 -66.32
CA LEU A 6 -3.39 23.46 -65.31
C LEU A 6 -3.92 23.51 -63.86
N ILE A 7 -4.89 24.40 -63.60
CA ILE A 7 -5.53 24.51 -62.27
C ILE A 7 -6.38 23.29 -61.94
N LEU A 8 -7.10 22.73 -62.95
CA LEU A 8 -7.85 21.49 -62.78
C LEU A 8 -6.96 20.26 -62.55
N LEU A 9 -5.76 20.21 -63.16
CA LEU A 9 -4.80 19.11 -62.91
C LEU A 9 -4.18 19.22 -61.49
N PHE A 10 -3.91 20.44 -61.01
CA PHE A 10 -3.42 20.63 -59.63
C PHE A 10 -4.48 20.31 -58.59
N PHE A 11 -5.76 20.65 -58.84
CA PHE A 11 -6.85 20.26 -57.94
C PHE A 11 -7.14 18.76 -58.00
N ALA A 12 -7.01 18.11 -59.14
CA ALA A 12 -7.14 16.65 -59.25
C ALA A 12 -5.97 15.90 -58.59
N LEU A 13 -4.73 16.41 -58.67
CA LEU A 13 -3.61 15.85 -57.94
C LEU A 13 -3.68 16.12 -56.43
N ALA A 14 -4.16 17.28 -56.00
CA ALA A 14 -4.37 17.59 -54.57
C ALA A 14 -5.56 16.79 -54.01
N LEU A 15 -6.61 16.54 -54.79
CA LEU A 15 -7.73 15.70 -54.36
C LEU A 15 -7.39 14.21 -54.37
N SER A 16 -6.49 13.74 -55.25
CA SER A 16 -5.99 12.36 -55.21
C SER A 16 -4.95 12.12 -54.10
N ALA A 17 -4.29 13.17 -53.63
CA ALA A 17 -3.46 13.09 -52.42
C ALA A 17 -4.29 13.12 -51.11
N ALA A 18 -5.50 13.74 -51.13
CA ALA A 18 -6.43 13.77 -50.01
C ALA A 18 -7.33 12.54 -49.92
N LEU A 19 -7.48 11.77 -50.98
CA LEU A 19 -8.19 10.48 -51.04
C LEU A 19 -7.21 9.28 -51.04
N ARG A 20 -6.12 9.36 -50.30
CA ARG A 20 -5.58 8.13 -49.75
C ARG A 20 -6.56 7.74 -48.65
N ALA A 21 -7.57 6.95 -49.01
CA ALA A 21 -8.31 6.14 -48.07
C ALA A 21 -7.29 5.54 -47.12
N ALA A 22 -7.50 5.72 -45.81
CA ALA A 22 -6.68 5.05 -44.82
C ALA A 22 -6.63 3.57 -45.20
N GLU A 23 -5.49 3.11 -45.75
CA GLU A 23 -5.31 1.68 -45.99
C GLU A 23 -5.64 1.00 -44.68
N ALA A 24 -6.60 0.07 -44.71
CA ALA A 24 -6.94 -0.72 -43.51
C ALA A 24 -5.64 -1.24 -42.91
N PRO A 25 -5.47 -1.22 -41.58
CA PRO A 25 -4.23 -1.59 -40.91
C PRO A 25 -3.80 -2.96 -41.43
N LYS A 26 -2.57 -3.03 -41.98
CA LYS A 26 -2.02 -4.28 -42.51
C LYS A 26 -1.79 -5.21 -41.34
N HIS A 27 -2.69 -6.17 -41.15
CA HIS A 27 -2.55 -7.21 -40.17
C HIS A 27 -1.51 -8.22 -40.64
N VAL A 28 -0.59 -8.58 -39.77
CA VAL A 28 0.38 -9.66 -39.96
C VAL A 28 0.07 -10.74 -38.95
N THR A 29 -0.08 -11.99 -39.43
CA THR A 29 -0.25 -13.14 -38.54
C THR A 29 1.11 -13.83 -38.38
N ASN A 30 1.55 -14.02 -37.14
CA ASN A 30 2.80 -14.70 -36.86
C ASN A 30 2.64 -16.23 -36.69
N SER A 31 3.73 -16.95 -36.38
CA SER A 31 3.72 -18.41 -36.27
C SER A 31 2.89 -18.98 -35.12
N LEU A 32 2.51 -18.13 -34.12
CA LEU A 32 1.64 -18.50 -33.01
C LEU A 32 0.16 -18.17 -33.28
N GLY A 33 -0.17 -17.70 -34.49
CA GLY A 33 -1.50 -17.21 -34.82
C GLY A 33 -1.86 -15.86 -34.26
N MET A 34 -0.87 -15.12 -33.68
CA MET A 34 -1.08 -13.77 -33.18
C MET A 34 -1.29 -12.83 -34.40
N GLN A 35 -2.32 -12.01 -34.31
CA GLN A 35 -2.50 -10.89 -35.23
C GLN A 35 -1.78 -9.67 -34.70
N LEU A 36 -0.97 -9.05 -35.54
CA LEU A 36 -0.28 -7.80 -35.23
C LEU A 36 -0.71 -6.73 -36.25
N VAL A 37 -0.91 -5.51 -35.77
CA VAL A 37 -1.22 -4.35 -36.60
C VAL A 37 -0.01 -3.41 -36.67
N ARG A 38 0.22 -2.83 -37.83
CA ARG A 38 1.29 -1.86 -38.05
C ARG A 38 0.87 -0.50 -37.50
N ILE A 39 1.67 0.04 -36.56
CA ILE A 39 1.55 1.37 -36.00
C ILE A 39 2.61 2.25 -36.68
N GLU A 40 2.18 3.35 -37.30
CA GLU A 40 3.09 4.26 -37.98
C GLU A 40 3.81 5.17 -36.97
N SER A 41 4.96 5.69 -37.38
CA SER A 41 5.70 6.72 -36.64
C SER A 41 4.85 7.99 -36.47
N GLY A 42 5.07 8.73 -35.39
CA GLY A 42 4.34 9.96 -35.13
C GLY A 42 4.70 10.61 -33.81
N THR A 43 4.04 11.73 -33.54
CA THR A 43 4.25 12.50 -32.31
C THR A 43 2.92 12.65 -31.57
N PHE A 44 2.94 12.53 -30.24
CA PHE A 44 1.76 12.70 -29.40
C PHE A 44 2.12 13.36 -28.06
N THR A 45 1.12 13.85 -27.34
CA THR A 45 1.27 14.30 -25.97
C THR A 45 1.06 13.13 -25.03
N MET A 46 2.08 12.75 -24.28
CA MET A 46 2.06 11.70 -23.26
C MET A 46 1.67 12.26 -21.92
N GLY A 47 0.87 11.50 -21.18
CA GLY A 47 0.36 11.90 -19.88
C GLY A 47 -1.02 12.57 -19.95
N GLN A 48 -1.49 13.09 -18.84
CA GLN A 48 -2.80 13.74 -18.72
C GLN A 48 -2.64 15.06 -17.95
N ASP A 49 -3.16 16.15 -18.52
CA ASP A 49 -3.26 17.46 -17.88
C ASP A 49 -4.74 17.85 -17.74
N GLY A 50 -5.02 18.85 -16.91
CA GLY A 50 -6.36 19.33 -16.69
C GLY A 50 -6.78 19.35 -15.22
N PRO A 51 -8.08 19.53 -14.93
CA PRO A 51 -8.63 19.50 -13.58
C PRO A 51 -8.40 18.12 -12.92
N PRO A 52 -8.48 18.05 -11.58
CA PRO A 52 -8.37 16.78 -10.87
C PRO A 52 -9.35 15.74 -11.42
N LEU A 53 -8.89 14.50 -11.59
CA LEU A 53 -9.70 13.41 -12.16
C LEU A 53 -11.01 13.17 -11.42
N ILE A 54 -11.05 13.46 -10.13
CA ILE A 54 -12.28 13.35 -9.33
C ILE A 54 -13.40 14.25 -9.84
N ASP A 55 -13.08 15.37 -10.50
CA ASP A 55 -14.07 16.27 -11.08
C ASP A 55 -14.72 15.67 -12.33
N TYR A 56 -14.03 14.72 -13.01
CA TYR A 56 -14.52 14.04 -14.21
C TYR A 56 -15.14 12.67 -13.92
N LEU A 57 -14.50 11.89 -13.07
CA LEU A 57 -14.77 10.48 -12.91
C LEU A 57 -15.30 10.12 -11.53
N GLY A 58 -15.10 11.01 -10.57
CA GLY A 58 -15.61 10.81 -9.21
C GLY A 58 -17.02 11.38 -9.07
N PRO A 59 -17.93 10.73 -8.38
CA PRO A 59 -19.14 11.40 -7.96
C PRO A 59 -18.75 12.61 -7.11
N LYS A 60 -19.44 13.72 -7.23
CA LYS A 60 -19.38 14.88 -6.29
C LYS A 60 -19.58 14.49 -4.81
N ARG A 61 -19.56 13.22 -4.53
CA ARG A 61 -19.87 12.47 -3.31
C ARG A 61 -18.70 12.18 -2.40
N MET A 62 -17.48 12.30 -2.90
CA MET A 62 -16.32 12.14 -2.04
C MET A 62 -16.10 13.46 -1.29
N GLY A 63 -17.12 13.95 -0.61
CA GLY A 63 -17.21 15.21 0.09
C GLY A 63 -15.92 15.77 0.71
N GLU A 64 -15.99 16.68 1.65
CA GLU A 64 -14.86 17.34 2.33
C GLU A 64 -13.74 16.41 2.88
N MET A 65 -13.94 15.08 2.89
CA MET A 65 -12.92 14.11 3.25
C MET A 65 -11.75 14.04 2.24
N HIS A 66 -11.94 14.49 1.02
CA HIS A 66 -10.92 14.41 -0.03
C HIS A 66 -10.42 15.77 -0.52
N LYS A 67 -10.11 16.67 0.41
CA LYS A 67 -9.34 17.90 0.11
C LYS A 67 -8.05 17.65 -0.68
N ASP A 68 -7.62 16.40 -0.67
CA ASP A 68 -6.39 15.94 -1.29
C ASP A 68 -6.59 15.24 -2.62
N SER A 69 -7.80 15.20 -3.17
CA SER A 69 -8.10 14.49 -4.42
C SER A 69 -7.25 14.93 -5.63
N GLY A 70 -6.86 16.21 -5.67
CA GLY A 70 -5.94 16.70 -6.70
C GLY A 70 -4.49 16.22 -6.58
N ARG A 71 -4.16 15.45 -5.53
CA ARG A 71 -2.82 14.92 -5.30
C ARG A 71 -2.61 13.52 -5.86
N ILE A 72 -3.67 12.82 -6.26
CA ILE A 72 -3.61 11.42 -6.69
C ILE A 72 -3.21 11.23 -8.15
N ASP A 73 -3.30 12.26 -8.99
CA ASP A 73 -3.02 12.19 -10.43
C ASP A 73 -1.60 12.68 -10.79
N PHE A 74 -0.67 12.62 -9.87
CA PHE A 74 0.61 13.31 -10.03
C PHE A 74 1.57 12.61 -10.97
N ASP A 75 1.50 11.29 -11.12
CA ASP A 75 2.47 10.50 -11.87
C ASP A 75 2.26 10.51 -13.38
N GLU A 76 1.10 10.99 -13.84
CA GLU A 76 0.79 11.25 -15.24
C GLU A 76 1.26 12.64 -15.70
N LYS A 77 1.87 13.42 -14.80
CA LYS A 77 2.38 14.78 -15.01
C LYS A 77 3.89 14.86 -14.76
N PRO A 78 4.57 15.81 -15.38
CA PRO A 78 4.09 16.74 -16.41
C PRO A 78 3.79 16.06 -17.74
N VAL A 79 2.77 16.54 -18.46
CA VAL A 79 2.56 16.16 -19.85
C VAL A 79 3.74 16.62 -20.70
N HIS A 80 4.11 15.83 -21.69
CA HIS A 80 5.24 16.15 -22.55
C HIS A 80 5.07 15.56 -23.94
N GLN A 81 5.76 16.13 -24.93
CA GLN A 81 5.74 15.63 -26.29
C GLN A 81 6.63 14.40 -26.42
N VAL A 82 6.09 13.35 -27.06
CA VAL A 82 6.85 12.15 -27.41
C VAL A 82 6.77 11.90 -28.90
N THR A 83 7.94 11.66 -29.52
CA THR A 83 8.05 11.29 -30.92
C THR A 83 8.49 9.82 -31.02
N ILE A 84 7.68 8.99 -31.67
CA ILE A 84 8.02 7.64 -32.10
C ILE A 84 8.55 7.72 -33.52
N THR A 85 9.84 7.44 -33.71
CA THR A 85 10.50 7.70 -35.02
C THR A 85 10.37 6.57 -36.02
N ARG A 86 10.06 5.36 -35.57
CA ARG A 86 9.99 4.17 -36.40
C ARG A 86 8.64 3.46 -36.24
N PRO A 87 8.07 2.97 -37.34
CA PRO A 87 6.89 2.13 -37.22
C PRO A 87 7.21 0.80 -36.55
N PHE A 88 6.24 0.25 -35.89
CA PHE A 88 6.32 -1.05 -35.21
C PHE A 88 5.04 -1.86 -35.40
N LEU A 89 5.11 -3.19 -35.25
CA LEU A 89 3.94 -4.04 -35.22
C LEU A 89 3.57 -4.35 -33.77
N MET A 90 2.30 -4.17 -33.41
CA MET A 90 1.80 -4.45 -32.05
C MET A 90 0.72 -5.53 -32.10
N GLY A 91 0.72 -6.44 -31.14
CA GLY A 91 -0.34 -7.44 -30.98
C GLY A 91 -1.71 -6.77 -30.88
N VAL A 92 -2.66 -7.24 -31.71
CA VAL A 92 -4.05 -6.72 -31.73
C VAL A 92 -4.73 -6.91 -30.37
N THR A 93 -4.37 -7.96 -29.65
CA THR A 93 -4.82 -8.29 -28.30
C THR A 93 -3.61 -8.57 -27.40
N GLU A 94 -3.88 -8.80 -26.14
CA GLU A 94 -2.92 -9.43 -25.20
C GLU A 94 -2.55 -10.84 -25.72
N VAL A 95 -1.44 -11.37 -25.22
CA VAL A 95 -1.04 -12.76 -25.45
C VAL A 95 -2.05 -13.68 -24.79
N THR A 96 -2.57 -14.67 -25.52
CA THR A 96 -3.53 -15.63 -24.96
C THR A 96 -2.86 -16.78 -24.22
N VAL A 97 -3.63 -17.48 -23.38
CA VAL A 97 -3.20 -18.69 -22.68
C VAL A 97 -2.69 -19.75 -23.67
N ALA A 98 -3.39 -19.98 -24.78
CA ALA A 98 -2.96 -20.94 -25.80
C ALA A 98 -1.62 -20.55 -26.43
N GLN A 99 -1.42 -19.26 -26.71
CA GLN A 99 -0.17 -18.75 -27.28
C GLN A 99 0.97 -18.85 -26.27
N TYR A 100 0.72 -18.52 -25.00
CA TYR A 100 1.73 -18.60 -23.96
C TYR A 100 2.15 -20.07 -23.66
N ARG A 101 1.20 -20.99 -23.69
CA ARG A 101 1.48 -22.45 -23.52
C ARG A 101 2.38 -23.05 -24.58
N GLN A 102 2.53 -22.41 -25.75
CA GLN A 102 3.54 -22.84 -26.73
C GLN A 102 4.97 -22.58 -26.26
N PHE A 103 5.18 -21.56 -25.41
CA PHE A 103 6.44 -21.29 -24.73
C PHE A 103 6.57 -22.13 -23.47
N GLU A 104 5.52 -22.26 -22.68
CA GLU A 104 5.48 -22.94 -21.40
C GLU A 104 4.26 -23.86 -21.31
N PRO A 105 4.40 -25.14 -21.77
CA PRO A 105 3.27 -26.08 -21.84
C PRO A 105 2.55 -26.33 -20.50
N GLY A 106 3.28 -26.19 -19.39
CA GLY A 106 2.75 -26.36 -18.03
C GLY A 106 2.16 -25.10 -17.40
N PHE A 107 1.99 -24.02 -18.17
CA PHE A 107 1.52 -22.74 -17.63
C PHE A 107 0.17 -22.87 -16.96
N LYS A 108 0.12 -22.38 -15.73
CA LYS A 108 -1.08 -22.17 -14.92
C LYS A 108 -1.11 -20.70 -14.49
N THR A 109 -2.30 -20.13 -14.42
CA THR A 109 -2.46 -18.79 -13.84
C THR A 109 -2.04 -18.79 -12.36
N SER A 110 -1.83 -17.62 -11.79
CA SER A 110 -1.47 -17.48 -10.37
C SER A 110 -2.59 -17.91 -9.40
N ASP A 111 -3.85 -17.98 -9.86
CA ASP A 111 -4.95 -18.57 -9.09
C ASP A 111 -5.00 -20.10 -9.32
N PRO A 112 -4.71 -20.93 -8.31
CA PRO A 112 -4.73 -22.39 -8.43
C PRO A 112 -6.13 -22.95 -8.71
N LYS A 113 -7.19 -22.17 -8.50
CA LYS A 113 -8.59 -22.56 -8.76
C LYS A 113 -9.08 -22.16 -10.14
N ALA A 114 -8.38 -21.24 -10.81
CA ALA A 114 -8.73 -20.80 -12.14
C ALA A 114 -8.50 -21.91 -13.17
N LYS A 115 -9.45 -22.02 -14.12
CA LYS A 115 -9.35 -22.87 -15.30
C LYS A 115 -9.43 -21.98 -16.53
N PRO A 116 -8.34 -21.29 -16.90
CA PRO A 116 -8.36 -20.34 -17.99
C PRO A 116 -8.65 -21.07 -19.32
N ALA A 117 -9.49 -20.45 -20.15
CA ALA A 117 -9.72 -20.89 -21.50
C ALA A 117 -8.51 -20.53 -22.39
N ASP A 118 -8.39 -21.19 -23.53
CA ASP A 118 -7.27 -20.96 -24.45
C ASP A 118 -7.26 -19.55 -25.05
N ASP A 119 -8.43 -18.91 -25.17
CA ASP A 119 -8.63 -17.56 -25.65
C ASP A 119 -8.68 -16.49 -24.54
N ASP A 120 -8.45 -16.87 -23.28
CA ASP A 120 -8.24 -15.90 -22.20
C ASP A 120 -6.85 -15.26 -22.31
N ALA A 121 -6.70 -14.00 -21.85
CA ALA A 121 -5.41 -13.35 -21.73
C ALA A 121 -4.51 -14.11 -20.72
N ALA A 122 -3.25 -14.31 -21.08
CA ALA A 122 -2.26 -14.94 -20.22
C ALA A 122 -1.86 -13.99 -19.08
N SER A 123 -2.63 -14.00 -18.00
CA SER A 123 -2.35 -13.27 -16.77
C SER A 123 -1.59 -14.13 -15.76
N GLY A 124 -1.00 -13.51 -14.73
CA GLY A 124 -0.17 -14.24 -13.75
C GLY A 124 1.23 -14.53 -14.28
N VAL A 125 1.70 -13.72 -15.22
CA VAL A 125 3.05 -13.80 -15.81
C VAL A 125 3.90 -12.69 -15.17
N THR A 126 5.09 -13.02 -14.65
CA THR A 126 6.04 -12.00 -14.20
C THR A 126 6.60 -11.23 -15.39
N TRP A 127 7.08 -10.00 -15.16
CA TRP A 127 7.74 -9.22 -16.21
C TRP A 127 8.92 -9.99 -16.84
N GLU A 128 9.72 -10.65 -16.02
CA GLU A 128 10.87 -11.44 -16.48
C GLU A 128 10.43 -12.58 -17.42
N ARG A 129 9.30 -13.24 -17.13
CA ARG A 129 8.76 -14.32 -17.97
C ARG A 129 8.13 -13.77 -19.25
N ALA A 130 7.50 -12.60 -19.22
CA ALA A 130 7.00 -11.93 -20.41
C ALA A 130 8.15 -11.55 -21.37
N VAL A 131 9.26 -11.04 -20.83
CA VAL A 131 10.48 -10.78 -21.60
C VAL A 131 11.09 -12.08 -22.16
N ALA A 132 11.13 -13.15 -21.37
CA ALA A 132 11.63 -14.45 -21.81
C ALA A 132 10.75 -15.06 -22.93
N PHE A 133 9.44 -14.89 -22.86
CA PHE A 133 8.51 -15.25 -23.95
C PHE A 133 8.85 -14.49 -25.25
N CYS A 134 9.04 -13.18 -25.17
CA CYS A 134 9.41 -12.36 -26.33
C CYS A 134 10.76 -12.81 -26.93
N ALA A 135 11.75 -13.08 -26.10
CA ALA A 135 13.06 -13.56 -26.55
C ALA A 135 12.95 -14.95 -27.21
N TRP A 136 12.16 -15.85 -26.64
CA TRP A 136 11.88 -17.17 -27.25
C TRP A 136 11.18 -17.03 -28.62
N LEU A 137 10.18 -16.14 -28.71
CA LEU A 137 9.46 -15.88 -29.97
C LEU A 137 10.38 -15.27 -31.01
N SER A 138 11.26 -14.36 -30.60
CA SER A 138 12.29 -13.79 -31.48
C SER A 138 13.20 -14.84 -32.08
N LYS A 139 13.67 -15.76 -31.27
CA LYS A 139 14.51 -16.88 -31.70
C LYS A 139 13.75 -17.84 -32.65
N LYS A 140 12.48 -18.12 -32.35
CA LYS A 140 11.62 -19.00 -33.14
C LYS A 140 11.39 -18.48 -34.53
N GLU A 141 11.20 -17.17 -34.70
CA GLU A 141 10.82 -16.54 -35.97
C GLU A 141 11.98 -15.83 -36.68
N GLY A 142 13.11 -15.64 -36.04
CA GLY A 142 14.21 -14.84 -36.58
C GLY A 142 13.86 -13.36 -36.74
N LYS A 143 12.91 -12.84 -35.94
CA LYS A 143 12.42 -11.47 -35.96
C LYS A 143 12.46 -10.90 -34.54
N PRO A 144 12.70 -9.59 -34.33
CA PRO A 144 12.79 -9.02 -33.00
C PRO A 144 11.39 -8.87 -32.39
N TYR A 145 11.12 -9.56 -31.28
CA TYR A 145 9.94 -9.38 -30.44
C TYR A 145 10.33 -8.90 -29.05
N ARG A 146 9.55 -7.99 -28.49
CA ARG A 146 9.73 -7.42 -27.16
C ARG A 146 8.40 -6.96 -26.56
N LEU A 147 8.41 -6.54 -25.32
CA LEU A 147 7.34 -5.75 -24.73
C LEU A 147 7.31 -4.34 -25.37
N PRO A 148 6.16 -3.65 -25.39
CA PRO A 148 6.13 -2.23 -25.75
C PRO A 148 6.92 -1.41 -24.73
N THR A 149 7.48 -0.27 -25.16
CA THR A 149 7.79 0.79 -24.19
C THR A 149 6.50 1.41 -23.67
N GLU A 150 6.57 2.07 -22.52
CA GLU A 150 5.42 2.78 -21.96
C GLU A 150 4.84 3.79 -22.95
N ALA A 151 5.70 4.52 -23.63
CA ALA A 151 5.31 5.51 -24.64
C ALA A 151 4.68 4.87 -25.89
N GLU A 152 5.22 3.75 -26.39
CA GLU A 152 4.61 3.01 -27.51
C GLU A 152 3.22 2.49 -27.14
N TRP A 153 3.04 2.04 -25.89
CA TRP A 153 1.77 1.55 -25.40
C TRP A 153 0.72 2.69 -25.36
N GLU A 154 1.06 3.86 -24.76
CA GLU A 154 0.13 4.99 -24.65
C GLU A 154 -0.19 5.58 -26.03
N TYR A 155 0.82 5.70 -26.90
CA TYR A 155 0.63 6.13 -28.30
C TYR A 155 -0.36 5.22 -29.04
N ALA A 156 -0.17 3.92 -28.91
CA ALA A 156 -1.03 2.92 -29.54
C ALA A 156 -2.44 2.89 -28.91
N CYS A 157 -2.55 3.05 -27.61
CA CYS A 157 -3.84 3.14 -26.90
C CYS A 157 -4.64 4.34 -27.37
N ARG A 158 -4.02 5.52 -27.40
CA ARG A 158 -4.68 6.77 -27.84
C ARG A 158 -5.09 6.75 -29.31
N ALA A 159 -4.31 6.12 -30.17
CA ALA A 159 -4.58 6.06 -31.62
C ALA A 159 -4.97 7.43 -32.22
N GLY A 160 -4.29 8.50 -31.79
CA GLY A 160 -4.53 9.87 -32.23
C GLY A 160 -5.53 10.68 -31.38
N THR A 161 -6.17 10.10 -30.36
CA THR A 161 -7.05 10.85 -29.47
C THR A 161 -6.28 11.54 -28.34
N THR A 162 -6.87 12.62 -27.79
CA THR A 162 -6.37 13.36 -26.62
C THR A 162 -7.29 13.22 -25.41
N THR A 163 -8.37 12.48 -25.57
CA THR A 163 -9.40 12.25 -24.55
C THR A 163 -8.93 11.28 -23.48
N LEU A 164 -9.72 11.10 -22.40
CA LEU A 164 -9.40 10.19 -21.29
C LEU A 164 -9.25 8.73 -21.77
N PHE A 165 -10.09 8.31 -22.73
CA PHE A 165 -10.08 6.99 -23.35
C PHE A 165 -10.03 7.15 -24.87
N HIS A 166 -9.66 6.10 -25.60
CA HIS A 166 -9.74 6.15 -27.07
C HIS A 166 -11.17 6.30 -27.60
N THR A 167 -12.17 6.04 -26.77
CA THR A 167 -13.61 6.19 -27.10
C THR A 167 -14.17 7.58 -26.78
N GLY A 168 -13.36 8.49 -26.24
CA GLY A 168 -13.79 9.81 -25.76
C GLY A 168 -13.50 10.00 -24.27
N ASP A 169 -14.28 10.85 -23.60
CA ASP A 169 -14.12 11.11 -22.15
C ASP A 169 -14.94 10.15 -21.27
N THR A 170 -15.62 9.18 -21.89
CA THR A 170 -16.36 8.10 -21.23
C THR A 170 -16.08 6.77 -21.89
N LEU A 171 -16.23 5.68 -21.13
CA LEU A 171 -16.20 4.33 -21.68
C LEU A 171 -17.62 3.89 -22.05
N PRO A 172 -17.80 3.18 -23.20
CA PRO A 172 -19.09 2.60 -23.59
C PRO A 172 -19.60 1.58 -22.56
N ASP A 173 -20.92 1.37 -22.54
CA ASP A 173 -21.54 0.32 -21.74
C ASP A 173 -20.90 -1.04 -22.06
N GLY A 174 -20.63 -1.81 -21.01
CA GLY A 174 -19.98 -3.11 -21.12
C GLY A 174 -18.46 -3.12 -20.94
N HIS A 175 -17.75 -1.98 -21.01
CA HIS A 175 -16.37 -1.88 -20.58
C HIS A 175 -16.23 -2.00 -19.05
N GLN A 176 -17.28 -1.66 -18.33
CA GLN A 176 -17.36 -1.56 -16.87
C GLN A 176 -18.06 -2.75 -16.21
N LYS A 177 -18.15 -3.89 -16.85
CA LYS A 177 -19.12 -4.95 -16.50
C LYS A 177 -18.98 -5.58 -15.14
N TRP A 178 -17.91 -5.36 -14.37
CA TRP A 178 -17.73 -6.04 -13.09
C TRP A 178 -17.56 -5.14 -11.88
N PHE A 179 -16.97 -3.95 -12.01
CA PHE A 179 -16.75 -3.02 -10.91
C PHE A 179 -16.53 -1.59 -11.41
N GLY A 180 -16.92 -1.32 -12.63
CA GLY A 180 -16.72 -0.05 -13.28
C GLY A 180 -17.60 1.07 -12.78
N ASP A 181 -18.37 0.81 -11.74
CA ASP A 181 -19.02 1.89 -11.04
C ASP A 181 -18.13 2.32 -9.88
N GLU A 182 -17.55 3.49 -9.98
CA GLU A 182 -16.85 4.14 -8.86
C GLU A 182 -17.75 4.26 -7.64
N ASN A 183 -19.06 4.23 -7.84
CA ASN A 183 -20.06 4.14 -6.79
C ASN A 183 -19.95 2.84 -5.97
N TYR A 184 -19.39 1.77 -6.50
CA TYR A 184 -19.37 0.50 -5.77
C TYR A 184 -18.48 0.50 -4.53
N ARG A 185 -17.33 1.20 -4.54
CA ARG A 185 -16.49 1.34 -3.34
C ARG A 185 -16.78 2.59 -2.51
N GLY A 186 -17.48 3.56 -3.08
CA GLY A 186 -18.10 4.66 -2.33
C GLY A 186 -19.32 4.27 -1.51
N ALA A 187 -19.78 3.03 -1.62
CA ALA A 187 -21.03 2.53 -0.99
C ALA A 187 -21.01 2.49 0.56
N TYR A 188 -19.89 2.74 1.18
CA TYR A 188 -19.87 2.98 2.63
C TYR A 188 -20.28 4.40 3.02
N PHE A 189 -20.61 5.28 2.03
CA PHE A 189 -21.00 6.65 2.29
C PHE A 189 -22.37 6.95 1.66
N PRO A 190 -23.32 7.48 2.44
CA PRO A 190 -24.63 7.84 1.92
C PRO A 190 -24.55 8.94 0.85
N LEU A 191 -25.41 8.83 -0.15
CA LEU A 191 -25.56 9.79 -1.25
C LEU A 191 -26.05 11.16 -0.76
N GLY A 192 -25.23 12.18 -0.82
CA GLY A 192 -25.54 13.55 -0.44
C GLY A 192 -24.47 14.14 0.48
N PRO A 193 -24.50 15.46 0.73
CA PRO A 193 -23.66 16.02 1.76
C PRO A 193 -24.03 15.32 3.06
N MET A 194 -23.05 14.63 3.66
CA MET A 194 -23.26 14.05 4.99
C MET A 194 -23.72 15.15 5.93
N PRO A 195 -24.82 14.96 6.65
CA PRO A 195 -25.14 15.84 7.76
C PRO A 195 -23.91 15.94 8.64
N ARG A 196 -23.52 17.11 9.11
CA ARG A 196 -22.37 17.32 10.00
C ARG A 196 -22.42 16.45 11.28
N GLU A 197 -23.55 15.78 11.52
CA GLU A 197 -23.86 14.92 12.65
C GLU A 197 -23.99 13.43 12.29
N TYR A 198 -23.71 13.03 11.04
CA TYR A 198 -23.80 11.63 10.64
C TYR A 198 -22.57 10.87 11.17
N ASP A 199 -22.74 10.30 12.36
CA ASP A 199 -21.80 9.34 12.92
C ASP A 199 -22.26 7.92 12.53
N TRP A 200 -21.65 7.33 11.49
CA TRP A 200 -21.89 5.94 11.08
C TRP A 200 -21.78 4.94 12.24
N ARG A 201 -21.18 5.35 13.36
CA ARG A 201 -20.96 4.56 14.57
C ARG A 201 -22.19 4.56 15.50
N THR A 202 -23.06 5.55 15.35
CA THR A 202 -24.28 5.68 16.17
C THR A 202 -25.54 5.25 15.44
N VAL A 203 -25.51 5.16 14.11
CA VAL A 203 -26.65 4.78 13.28
C VAL A 203 -26.46 3.32 12.83
N GLY A 204 -26.91 2.40 13.65
CA GLY A 204 -27.05 1.02 13.22
C GLY A 204 -27.91 0.95 11.96
N LYS A 205 -27.48 0.19 10.95
CA LYS A 205 -28.06 -0.04 9.61
C LYS A 205 -28.58 1.24 8.89
N PRO A 206 -28.12 1.49 7.67
CA PRO A 206 -28.67 2.59 6.86
C PRO A 206 -30.20 2.46 6.73
N PRO A 207 -30.91 3.59 6.64
CA PRO A 207 -32.37 3.56 6.44
C PRO A 207 -32.73 2.71 5.23
N GLU A 208 -33.85 2.01 5.28
CA GLU A 208 -34.32 1.13 4.21
C GLU A 208 -34.45 1.86 2.85
N THR A 209 -34.74 3.16 2.89
CA THR A 209 -34.73 4.04 1.71
C THR A 209 -33.33 4.26 1.11
N ALA A 210 -32.29 4.34 1.93
CA ALA A 210 -30.90 4.44 1.45
C ALA A 210 -30.40 3.09 0.90
N LEU A 211 -30.87 1.97 1.47
CA LEU A 211 -30.64 0.63 0.95
C LEU A 211 -31.28 0.46 -0.43
N LYS A 212 -32.56 0.81 -0.60
CA LYS A 212 -33.24 0.75 -1.91
C LYS A 212 -32.60 1.66 -2.96
N GLN A 213 -32.16 2.84 -2.58
CA GLN A 213 -31.49 3.76 -3.48
C GLN A 213 -30.07 3.26 -3.84
N GLY A 214 -29.41 2.59 -2.91
CA GLY A 214 -28.14 1.89 -3.14
C GLY A 214 -28.31 0.70 -4.07
N GLU A 215 -29.38 -0.08 -3.95
CA GLU A 215 -29.72 -1.20 -4.87
C GLU A 215 -29.99 -0.70 -6.28
N ILE A 216 -30.77 0.39 -6.45
CA ILE A 216 -31.06 1.00 -7.75
C ILE A 216 -29.81 1.53 -8.44
N LEU A 217 -28.82 1.99 -7.68
CA LEU A 217 -27.56 2.53 -8.18
C LEU A 217 -26.43 1.50 -8.24
N GLY A 218 -26.70 0.21 -7.96
CA GLY A 218 -25.68 -0.82 -7.91
C GLY A 218 -24.70 -0.67 -6.72
N LEU A 219 -25.08 0.11 -5.71
CA LEU A 219 -24.24 0.47 -4.56
C LEU A 219 -24.28 -0.55 -3.42
N ILE A 220 -25.17 -1.51 -3.47
CA ILE A 220 -25.32 -2.57 -2.44
C ILE A 220 -24.92 -3.88 -3.09
N HIS A 221 -23.97 -4.53 -2.48
CA HIS A 221 -23.40 -5.83 -2.80
C HIS A 221 -24.00 -6.54 -4.04
N PRO A 222 -23.18 -6.90 -5.02
CA PRO A 222 -23.64 -7.79 -6.05
C PRO A 222 -24.22 -9.04 -5.38
N PRO A 223 -25.23 -9.72 -5.99
CA PRO A 223 -25.76 -10.98 -5.49
C PRO A 223 -24.64 -11.95 -5.12
N GLU A 224 -24.87 -12.84 -4.15
CA GLU A 224 -23.86 -13.81 -3.70
C GLU A 224 -23.20 -14.60 -4.84
N GLU A 225 -23.86 -14.74 -5.97
CA GLU A 225 -23.33 -15.33 -7.21
C GLU A 225 -22.12 -14.57 -7.79
N SER A 226 -21.98 -13.28 -7.53
CA SER A 226 -20.79 -12.50 -7.92
C SER A 226 -19.65 -12.55 -6.89
N ARG A 227 -19.91 -13.07 -5.69
CA ARG A 227 -18.89 -13.40 -4.67
C ARG A 227 -18.27 -14.77 -4.84
N ALA A 228 -18.89 -15.64 -5.62
CA ALA A 228 -18.32 -16.93 -5.98
C ALA A 228 -17.20 -16.72 -6.98
N GLY A 229 -16.08 -16.23 -6.49
CA GLY A 229 -14.68 -16.29 -7.01
C GLY A 229 -14.43 -16.67 -8.45
N GLY A 230 -15.38 -16.47 -9.33
CA GLY A 230 -15.20 -16.59 -10.75
C GLY A 230 -14.57 -15.31 -11.25
N THR A 231 -13.28 -15.32 -11.51
CA THR A 231 -12.70 -14.41 -12.48
C THR A 231 -13.56 -14.54 -13.72
N GLY A 232 -14.34 -13.50 -14.05
CA GLY A 232 -15.07 -13.46 -15.32
C GLY A 232 -14.10 -13.78 -16.44
N SER A 233 -14.57 -14.45 -17.50
CA SER A 233 -13.72 -14.81 -18.63
C SER A 233 -12.85 -13.63 -19.05
N LEU A 234 -11.53 -13.81 -19.02
CA LEU A 234 -10.53 -12.85 -19.50
C LEU A 234 -10.30 -12.95 -21.00
N ARG A 235 -11.29 -13.40 -21.74
CA ARG A 235 -11.23 -13.57 -23.19
C ARG A 235 -10.84 -12.28 -23.88
N VAL A 236 -9.82 -12.37 -24.73
CA VAL A 236 -9.34 -11.24 -25.54
C VAL A 236 -10.34 -10.81 -26.61
N ALA A 237 -10.19 -9.60 -27.13
CA ALA A 237 -11.04 -9.00 -28.17
C ALA A 237 -12.53 -8.87 -27.81
N LYS A 238 -12.83 -8.60 -26.53
CA LYS A 238 -14.21 -8.41 -26.08
C LYS A 238 -14.60 -6.94 -25.95
N LYS A 239 -13.63 -6.04 -25.91
CA LYS A 239 -13.88 -4.60 -25.84
C LYS A 239 -13.74 -3.96 -27.21
N THR A 240 -14.40 -2.82 -27.40
CA THR A 240 -14.34 -2.06 -28.67
C THR A 240 -12.89 -1.74 -29.03
N PRO A 241 -12.42 -2.08 -30.24
CA PRO A 241 -11.07 -1.70 -30.65
C PRO A 241 -10.96 -0.21 -30.87
N ASN A 242 -9.75 0.33 -30.71
CA ASN A 242 -9.49 1.69 -31.16
C ASN A 242 -9.42 1.77 -32.69
N ILE A 243 -9.29 2.99 -33.25
CA ILE A 243 -9.30 3.20 -34.70
C ILE A 243 -8.13 2.54 -35.45
N TRP A 244 -7.09 2.09 -34.73
CA TRP A 244 -5.97 1.32 -35.27
C TRP A 244 -6.18 -0.19 -35.16
N GLY A 245 -7.32 -0.64 -34.64
CA GLY A 245 -7.69 -2.05 -34.53
C GLY A 245 -7.16 -2.77 -33.32
N LEU A 246 -6.66 -2.05 -32.29
CA LEU A 246 -6.20 -2.64 -31.04
C LEU A 246 -7.36 -2.81 -30.06
N HIS A 247 -7.55 -4.03 -29.57
CA HIS A 247 -8.57 -4.38 -28.59
C HIS A 247 -8.05 -4.31 -27.16
N ASP A 248 -8.99 -4.20 -26.23
CA ASP A 248 -8.79 -4.36 -24.78
C ASP A 248 -7.80 -3.37 -24.15
N MET A 249 -7.54 -2.21 -24.81
CA MET A 249 -6.62 -1.18 -24.32
C MET A 249 -7.10 -0.51 -23.00
N HIS A 250 -8.34 -0.75 -22.59
CA HIS A 250 -8.94 -0.22 -21.34
C HIS A 250 -9.59 -1.37 -20.55
N GLY A 251 -8.81 -2.08 -19.74
CA GLY A 251 -9.27 -3.18 -18.89
C GLY A 251 -8.89 -4.56 -19.45
N ASN A 252 -9.63 -5.58 -19.11
CA ASN A 252 -9.32 -6.99 -19.25
C ASN A 252 -8.13 -7.39 -18.36
N VAL A 253 -6.89 -7.33 -18.83
CA VAL A 253 -5.70 -7.42 -17.98
C VAL A 253 -4.81 -6.21 -18.22
N ALA A 254 -4.14 -5.75 -17.17
CA ALA A 254 -3.08 -4.75 -17.32
C ALA A 254 -1.89 -5.37 -18.06
N GLU A 255 -1.09 -4.56 -18.73
CA GLU A 255 -0.09 -5.03 -19.66
C GLU A 255 1.31 -4.53 -19.31
N TRP A 256 2.26 -5.44 -19.11
CA TRP A 256 3.64 -5.11 -18.89
C TRP A 256 4.25 -4.27 -20.01
N CYS A 257 4.97 -3.20 -19.62
CA CYS A 257 5.86 -2.42 -20.48
C CYS A 257 7.33 -2.70 -20.13
N LEU A 258 8.25 -2.28 -21.03
CA LEU A 258 9.70 -2.44 -20.80
C LEU A 258 10.22 -1.56 -19.68
N ASP A 259 9.61 -0.41 -19.46
CA ASP A 259 10.14 0.70 -18.71
C ASP A 259 10.18 0.42 -17.19
N TRP A 260 11.24 0.93 -16.52
CA TRP A 260 11.21 1.16 -15.10
C TRP A 260 10.31 2.35 -14.79
N HIS A 261 9.42 2.19 -13.83
CA HIS A 261 8.55 3.27 -13.36
C HIS A 261 9.35 4.39 -12.69
N GLY A 262 8.91 5.62 -12.88
CA GLY A 262 9.43 6.81 -12.23
C GLY A 262 8.77 8.09 -12.75
N PRO A 263 9.06 9.24 -12.15
CA PRO A 263 8.47 10.52 -12.55
C PRO A 263 8.70 10.84 -14.02
N TYR A 264 7.73 11.48 -14.65
CA TYR A 264 7.91 12.06 -15.98
C TYR A 264 8.82 13.30 -15.94
N GLU A 265 9.46 13.58 -17.07
CA GLU A 265 10.22 14.81 -17.31
C GLU A 265 9.42 15.73 -18.24
N SER A 266 9.49 17.05 -18.04
CA SER A 266 8.75 18.00 -18.87
C SER A 266 9.31 18.20 -20.28
N ALA A 267 10.55 17.80 -20.51
CA ALA A 267 11.20 17.92 -21.81
C ALA A 267 10.62 16.94 -22.84
N ALA A 268 10.56 17.38 -24.10
CA ALA A 268 10.18 16.50 -25.20
C ALA A 268 11.15 15.31 -25.34
N GLN A 269 10.62 14.12 -25.65
CA GLN A 269 11.38 12.89 -25.73
C GLN A 269 11.23 12.26 -27.11
N THR A 270 12.28 11.58 -27.57
CA THR A 270 12.29 10.83 -28.82
C THR A 270 12.63 9.38 -28.52
N ASP A 271 11.72 8.46 -28.94
CA ASP A 271 11.85 7.04 -28.72
C ASP A 271 12.17 6.65 -27.25
N PRO A 272 11.46 7.17 -26.24
CA PRO A 272 11.83 6.95 -24.85
C PRO A 272 11.75 5.47 -24.46
N ILE A 273 12.66 5.05 -23.57
CA ILE A 273 12.77 3.68 -23.06
C ILE A 273 12.74 3.64 -21.52
N GLY A 274 12.13 4.66 -20.91
CA GLY A 274 12.01 4.79 -19.47
C GLY A 274 13.31 5.19 -18.76
N ARG A 275 13.38 4.91 -17.46
CA ARG A 275 14.55 5.22 -16.64
C ARG A 275 15.57 4.08 -16.67
N LEU A 276 16.83 4.44 -16.36
CA LEU A 276 17.96 3.49 -16.34
C LEU A 276 17.74 2.36 -15.32
N ASP A 277 17.14 2.67 -14.18
CA ASP A 277 16.82 1.74 -13.11
C ASP A 277 15.62 2.21 -12.28
N GLY A 278 14.97 1.30 -11.54
CA GLY A 278 13.83 1.56 -10.69
C GLY A 278 13.47 0.32 -9.87
N ASP A 279 12.51 0.45 -8.95
CA ASP A 279 12.06 -0.67 -8.12
C ASP A 279 10.97 -1.50 -8.80
N CYS A 280 10.10 -0.86 -9.59
CA CYS A 280 8.96 -1.47 -10.25
C CYS A 280 9.00 -1.25 -11.76
N ARG A 281 8.47 -2.22 -12.53
CA ARG A 281 8.22 -2.11 -13.97
C ARG A 281 6.83 -1.53 -14.22
N VAL A 282 6.69 -0.75 -15.26
CA VAL A 282 5.42 -0.16 -15.66
C VAL A 282 4.47 -1.23 -16.20
N PHE A 283 3.21 -1.13 -15.84
CA PHE A 283 2.09 -1.74 -16.55
C PHE A 283 1.05 -0.69 -16.92
N ARG A 284 0.24 -0.96 -17.93
CA ARG A 284 -0.72 -0.01 -18.50
C ARG A 284 -2.08 -0.67 -18.73
N GLY A 285 -3.14 0.14 -18.96
CA GLY A 285 -4.47 -0.30 -19.38
C GLY A 285 -5.46 -0.62 -18.26
N GLY A 286 -4.97 -0.82 -17.04
CA GLY A 286 -5.79 -1.32 -15.94
C GLY A 286 -6.29 -2.75 -16.20
N PHE A 287 -7.11 -3.29 -15.31
CA PHE A 287 -7.56 -4.69 -15.38
C PHE A 287 -9.07 -4.81 -15.13
N HIS A 288 -9.63 -5.99 -15.33
CA HIS A 288 -11.08 -6.30 -15.29
C HIS A 288 -11.81 -5.82 -14.01
N SER A 289 -11.13 -5.65 -12.90
CA SER A 289 -11.70 -5.17 -11.63
C SER A 289 -11.21 -3.77 -11.24
N SER A 290 -10.58 -3.03 -12.16
CA SER A 290 -10.18 -1.64 -11.92
C SER A 290 -11.38 -0.70 -11.93
N MET A 291 -11.32 0.33 -11.08
CA MET A 291 -12.22 1.48 -11.21
C MET A 291 -11.92 2.22 -12.52
N ILE A 292 -12.92 2.93 -13.04
CA ILE A 292 -12.82 3.63 -14.34
C ILE A 292 -11.62 4.57 -14.43
N ARG A 293 -11.24 5.24 -13.34
CA ARG A 293 -10.08 6.15 -13.31
C ARG A 293 -8.76 5.46 -13.63
N PHE A 294 -8.63 4.16 -13.33
CA PHE A 294 -7.43 3.37 -13.61
C PHE A 294 -7.43 2.75 -15.03
N LEU A 295 -8.50 2.98 -15.80
CA LEU A 295 -8.63 2.47 -17.17
C LEU A 295 -8.26 3.50 -18.24
N ARG A 296 -7.87 4.74 -17.85
CA ARG A 296 -7.58 5.83 -18.78
C ARG A 296 -6.33 5.56 -19.62
N SER A 297 -6.25 6.18 -20.81
CA SER A 297 -5.07 6.08 -21.68
C SER A 297 -3.78 6.50 -20.99
N ALA A 298 -3.84 7.54 -20.14
CA ALA A 298 -2.67 8.08 -19.44
C ALA A 298 -2.33 7.33 -18.15
N ASN A 299 -3.28 6.55 -17.58
CA ASN A 299 -3.07 5.90 -16.29
C ASN A 299 -1.85 4.99 -16.29
N ARG A 300 -1.07 5.08 -15.23
CA ARG A 300 0.19 4.35 -15.05
C ARG A 300 0.06 3.45 -13.84
N GLY A 301 0.40 2.19 -13.99
CA GLY A 301 0.59 1.27 -12.89
C GLY A 301 2.02 0.75 -12.84
N SER A 302 2.43 0.20 -11.71
CA SER A 302 3.76 -0.41 -11.61
C SER A 302 3.78 -1.57 -10.62
N TRP A 303 4.62 -2.55 -10.91
CA TRP A 303 4.78 -3.70 -10.03
C TRP A 303 6.19 -4.28 -10.09
N VAL A 304 6.57 -5.04 -9.05
CA VAL A 304 7.89 -5.68 -8.99
C VAL A 304 8.05 -6.72 -10.08
N PRO A 305 9.20 -6.77 -10.80
CA PRO A 305 9.36 -7.59 -12.01
C PRO A 305 9.32 -9.10 -11.76
N ASN A 306 9.59 -9.54 -10.55
CA ASN A 306 9.72 -10.95 -10.15
C ASN A 306 8.45 -11.51 -9.47
N SER A 307 7.37 -10.74 -9.41
CA SER A 307 6.08 -11.18 -8.86
C SER A 307 5.01 -11.29 -9.93
N ALA A 308 4.24 -12.37 -9.88
CA ALA A 308 3.12 -12.61 -10.78
C ALA A 308 1.82 -12.13 -10.15
N SER A 309 1.00 -11.43 -10.91
CA SER A 309 -0.35 -11.03 -10.53
C SER A 309 -1.36 -11.54 -11.55
N GLU A 310 -2.48 -12.10 -11.09
CA GLU A 310 -3.58 -12.52 -11.95
C GLU A 310 -4.22 -11.36 -12.73
N ARG A 311 -3.87 -10.13 -12.36
CA ARG A 311 -4.37 -8.89 -12.98
C ARG A 311 -3.50 -8.40 -14.12
N ILE A 312 -2.28 -8.93 -14.26
CA ILE A 312 -1.28 -8.43 -15.20
C ILE A 312 -0.91 -9.53 -16.19
N GLY A 313 -1.07 -9.22 -17.48
CA GLY A 313 -0.60 -9.95 -18.62
C GLY A 313 0.33 -9.09 -19.46
N PHE A 314 0.35 -9.28 -20.79
CA PHE A 314 1.19 -8.49 -21.69
C PHE A 314 0.75 -8.65 -23.14
N ARG A 315 1.11 -7.68 -23.96
CA ARG A 315 1.09 -7.81 -25.43
C ARG A 315 2.48 -7.69 -26.02
N VAL A 316 2.70 -8.17 -27.22
CA VAL A 316 4.00 -8.13 -27.89
C VAL A 316 4.10 -6.99 -28.88
N VAL A 317 5.30 -6.48 -29.04
CA VAL A 317 5.72 -5.62 -30.16
C VAL A 317 6.75 -6.38 -31.00
N GLN A 318 6.60 -6.36 -32.33
CA GLN A 318 7.62 -6.83 -33.27
C GLN A 318 8.33 -5.60 -33.85
N ALA A 319 9.46 -5.26 -33.29
CA ALA A 319 10.36 -4.19 -33.73
C ALA A 319 11.69 -4.29 -32.98
N GLU A 320 12.76 -3.71 -33.56
CA GLU A 320 14.00 -3.46 -32.84
C GLU A 320 13.77 -2.52 -31.64
N MET A 321 14.70 -2.53 -30.69
CA MET A 321 14.66 -1.58 -29.58
C MET A 321 14.67 -0.14 -30.08
N PRO A 322 13.87 0.76 -29.48
CA PRO A 322 13.95 2.18 -29.76
C PRO A 322 15.37 2.74 -29.49
N MET A 323 15.72 3.80 -30.20
CA MET A 323 17.06 4.40 -30.13
C MET A 323 17.23 5.44 -29.03
N GLY A 324 16.19 5.69 -28.25
CA GLY A 324 16.21 6.63 -27.14
C GLY A 324 17.23 6.25 -26.06
N LYS A 325 17.65 7.25 -25.30
CA LYS A 325 18.48 7.02 -24.12
C LYS A 325 17.61 6.92 -22.88
N PRO A 326 17.92 6.00 -21.95
CA PRO A 326 17.17 5.94 -20.70
C PRO A 326 17.36 7.24 -19.90
N LEU A 327 16.30 7.66 -19.23
CA LEU A 327 16.38 8.76 -18.28
C LEU A 327 17.22 8.33 -17.06
N PRO A 328 17.87 9.29 -16.37
CA PRO A 328 18.59 9.01 -15.13
C PRO A 328 17.68 8.33 -14.10
N VAL A 329 18.27 7.63 -13.15
CA VAL A 329 17.56 7.15 -11.96
C VAL A 329 16.89 8.32 -11.26
N ALA A 330 15.68 8.12 -10.72
CA ALA A 330 14.96 9.17 -10.00
C ALA A 330 15.78 9.73 -8.83
N ALA A 331 15.62 11.03 -8.55
CA ALA A 331 16.29 11.68 -7.44
C ALA A 331 15.90 11.01 -6.10
N ARG A 332 16.87 10.90 -5.19
CA ARG A 332 16.60 10.36 -3.86
C ARG A 332 15.63 11.24 -3.09
N PRO A 333 14.64 10.64 -2.39
CA PRO A 333 13.72 11.37 -1.52
C PRO A 333 14.45 12.00 -0.33
N LEU A 334 13.84 12.99 0.31
CA LEU A 334 14.45 13.78 1.37
C LEU A 334 14.99 12.90 2.52
N ASN A 335 14.22 11.90 2.94
CA ASN A 335 14.62 10.97 4.01
C ASN A 335 15.92 10.18 3.70
N ALA A 336 16.36 10.13 2.44
CA ALA A 336 17.56 9.43 1.97
C ALA A 336 18.70 10.37 1.56
N GLN A 337 18.52 11.70 1.66
CA GLN A 337 19.56 12.68 1.33
C GLN A 337 20.43 12.98 2.54
N ASN A 338 21.71 13.22 2.32
CA ASN A 338 22.68 13.68 3.33
C ASN A 338 22.70 12.83 4.62
N VAL A 339 22.47 11.52 4.50
CA VAL A 339 22.47 10.60 5.65
C VAL A 339 23.89 10.24 6.04
N SER A 340 24.25 10.50 7.29
CA SER A 340 25.56 10.11 7.83
C SER A 340 25.73 8.60 7.83
N GLN A 341 26.90 8.10 7.40
CA GLN A 341 27.25 6.68 7.44
C GLN A 341 28.09 6.32 8.68
N ALA A 342 28.42 7.30 9.53
CA ALA A 342 29.15 7.04 10.76
C ALA A 342 28.25 6.33 11.78
N VAL A 343 28.67 5.14 12.21
CA VAL A 343 28.03 4.48 13.35
C VAL A 343 28.34 5.28 14.61
N ARG A 344 27.30 5.81 15.25
CA ARG A 344 27.46 6.58 16.49
C ARG A 344 27.28 5.69 17.71
N LYS A 345 28.29 5.74 18.60
CA LYS A 345 28.13 5.21 19.97
C LYS A 345 27.34 6.26 20.75
N THR A 346 26.10 5.96 21.08
CA THR A 346 25.32 6.76 22.02
C THR A 346 25.72 6.37 23.44
N VAL A 347 25.92 7.36 24.31
CA VAL A 347 26.06 7.11 25.74
C VAL A 347 24.66 7.07 26.32
N PRO A 348 24.22 5.99 26.97
CA PRO A 348 22.91 5.94 27.60
C PRO A 348 22.80 7.08 28.63
N PRO A 349 21.63 7.77 28.72
CA PRO A 349 21.36 8.64 29.84
C PRO A 349 21.39 7.81 31.14
N PRO A 350 21.65 8.43 32.31
CA PRO A 350 21.53 7.72 33.56
C PRO A 350 20.18 7.01 33.66
N ALA A 351 20.18 5.71 33.94
CA ALA A 351 18.98 4.85 33.90
C ALA A 351 17.90 5.28 34.94
N ASP A 352 18.28 6.03 35.94
CA ASP A 352 17.45 6.53 37.06
C ASP A 352 16.88 7.94 36.82
N VAL A 353 17.24 8.62 35.73
CA VAL A 353 16.75 9.98 35.41
C VAL A 353 15.43 9.91 34.62
N PRO A 354 14.31 10.41 35.19
CA PRO A 354 13.06 10.52 34.49
C PRO A 354 13.16 11.48 33.29
N PHE A 355 12.76 11.02 32.14
CA PHE A 355 12.73 11.81 30.91
C PHE A 355 11.40 11.60 30.18
N PHE A 356 10.76 12.69 29.76
CA PHE A 356 9.57 12.67 28.89
C PHE A 356 9.55 13.88 27.95
N GLU A 357 9.20 13.63 26.69
CA GLU A 357 9.01 14.64 25.66
C GLU A 357 7.89 14.18 24.70
N GLY A 358 7.06 15.11 24.27
CA GLY A 358 5.95 14.84 23.34
C GLY A 358 4.60 15.34 23.87
N PRO A 359 3.55 15.30 23.02
CA PRO A 359 3.54 14.84 21.64
C PRO A 359 4.29 15.78 20.68
N LYS A 360 5.06 15.22 19.75
CA LYS A 360 5.68 15.91 18.63
C LYS A 360 5.09 15.36 17.33
N LEU A 361 4.63 16.21 16.44
CA LEU A 361 4.14 15.77 15.14
C LEU A 361 5.31 15.26 14.28
N PHE A 362 5.26 13.98 13.88
CA PHE A 362 6.26 13.41 12.96
C PHE A 362 5.76 13.31 11.51
N VAL A 363 4.43 13.28 11.28
CA VAL A 363 3.83 13.35 9.95
C VAL A 363 3.69 14.82 9.55
N ARG A 364 4.68 15.35 8.86
CA ARG A 364 4.74 16.74 8.42
C ARG A 364 4.66 16.79 6.89
N ILE A 365 3.46 16.98 6.36
CA ILE A 365 3.24 17.06 4.91
C ILE A 365 3.68 18.46 4.44
N PRO A 366 4.60 18.56 3.44
CA PRO A 366 5.02 19.86 2.90
C PRO A 366 3.86 20.61 2.25
N ASP A 367 3.85 21.93 2.38
CA ASP A 367 2.86 22.77 1.69
C ASP A 367 2.99 22.62 0.17
N GLY A 368 1.85 22.46 -0.50
CA GLY A 368 1.78 22.28 -1.95
C GLY A 368 2.33 20.96 -2.48
N ALA A 369 2.74 20.02 -1.62
CA ALA A 369 3.20 18.70 -2.06
C ALA A 369 2.08 17.93 -2.75
N VAL A 370 2.41 17.26 -3.86
CA VAL A 370 1.51 16.43 -4.66
C VAL A 370 2.00 14.99 -4.68
N GLY A 371 1.08 14.05 -4.83
CA GLY A 371 1.36 12.62 -4.87
C GLY A 371 0.66 11.85 -3.75
N PRO A 372 0.43 10.53 -3.94
CA PRO A 372 -0.34 9.70 -3.00
C PRO A 372 0.30 9.63 -1.60
N VAL A 373 1.62 9.76 -1.50
CA VAL A 373 2.35 9.79 -0.22
C VAL A 373 2.04 11.02 0.65
N PHE A 374 1.38 12.03 0.11
CA PHE A 374 1.05 13.29 0.79
C PHE A 374 -0.44 13.47 1.09
N ILE A 375 -1.22 12.40 1.03
CA ILE A 375 -2.64 12.39 1.38
C ILE A 375 -2.79 12.57 2.91
N SER A 376 -3.90 13.14 3.34
CA SER A 376 -4.09 13.51 4.74
C SER A 376 -4.37 12.34 5.68
N GLN A 377 -4.91 11.22 5.19
CA GLN A 377 -5.12 10.04 6.00
C GLN A 377 -3.81 9.23 6.11
N ASN A 378 -3.15 9.32 7.27
CA ASN A 378 -1.87 8.66 7.56
C ASN A 378 -2.08 7.63 8.66
N HIS A 379 -1.62 6.39 8.46
CA HIS A 379 -1.95 5.29 9.36
C HIS A 379 -0.85 4.21 9.40
N SER A 380 -0.98 3.28 10.36
CA SER A 380 -0.11 2.11 10.57
C SER A 380 1.39 2.43 10.55
N PRO A 381 1.88 3.33 11.41
CA PRO A 381 3.28 3.71 11.45
C PRO A 381 4.18 2.57 11.92
N SER A 382 5.45 2.72 11.58
CA SER A 382 6.55 1.93 12.13
C SER A 382 7.75 2.85 12.35
N ILE A 383 8.57 2.56 13.36
CA ILE A 383 9.74 3.36 13.73
C ILE A 383 10.91 2.45 14.09
N THR A 384 12.12 2.88 13.71
CA THR A 384 13.37 2.23 14.13
C THR A 384 14.48 3.26 14.32
N GLU A 385 15.46 2.94 15.16
CA GLU A 385 16.75 3.63 15.19
C GLU A 385 17.65 3.03 14.10
N CYS A 386 18.31 3.90 13.32
CA CYS A 386 19.32 3.50 12.35
C CYS A 386 20.71 3.33 13.01
N PRO A 387 21.66 2.60 12.38
CA PRO A 387 23.03 2.48 12.91
C PRO A 387 23.74 3.80 13.18
N ASN A 388 23.43 4.87 12.46
CA ASN A 388 23.99 6.21 12.68
C ASN A 388 23.33 7.00 13.82
N GLY A 389 22.26 6.47 14.44
CA GLY A 389 21.51 7.09 15.53
C GLY A 389 20.33 7.97 15.09
N ASP A 390 20.10 8.12 13.80
CA ASP A 390 18.86 8.73 13.32
C ASP A 390 17.65 7.83 13.64
N LEU A 391 16.48 8.42 13.84
CA LEU A 391 15.23 7.68 13.83
C LEU A 391 14.62 7.76 12.43
N LEU A 392 14.16 6.63 11.89
CA LEU A 392 13.42 6.55 10.64
C LEU A 392 12.00 6.03 10.96
N ALA A 393 11.00 6.81 10.59
CA ALA A 393 9.59 6.42 10.69
C ALA A 393 8.99 6.28 9.30
N VAL A 394 8.17 5.25 9.12
CA VAL A 394 7.41 5.00 7.88
C VAL A 394 5.94 4.77 8.23
N TRP A 395 5.06 5.13 7.32
CA TRP A 395 3.60 4.92 7.45
C TRP A 395 2.96 4.84 6.08
N PHE A 396 1.74 4.35 5.99
CA PHE A 396 1.00 4.50 4.75
C PHE A 396 0.14 5.77 4.75
N SER A 397 0.04 6.37 3.57
CA SER A 397 -0.82 7.49 3.23
C SER A 397 -1.88 7.02 2.24
N THR A 398 -3.16 7.40 2.41
CA THR A 398 -4.25 6.86 1.62
C THR A 398 -5.49 7.76 1.63
N ILE A 399 -6.34 7.62 0.62
CA ILE A 399 -7.72 8.13 0.63
C ILE A 399 -8.70 7.13 1.26
N GLY A 400 -8.30 5.87 1.39
CA GLY A 400 -9.05 4.80 2.03
C GLY A 400 -8.22 3.52 2.10
N GLU A 401 -8.29 2.77 3.19
CA GLU A 401 -7.44 1.59 3.46
C GLU A 401 -7.50 0.48 2.39
N THR A 402 -8.50 0.50 1.53
CA THR A 402 -8.64 -0.46 0.41
C THR A 402 -8.34 0.16 -0.95
N ASP A 403 -7.94 1.44 -0.99
CA ASP A 403 -7.68 2.15 -2.23
C ASP A 403 -6.32 1.77 -2.82
N LEU A 404 -6.24 1.71 -4.16
CA LEU A 404 -5.02 1.38 -4.89
C LEU A 404 -4.00 2.53 -4.89
N THR A 405 -4.37 3.73 -4.42
CA THR A 405 -3.44 4.85 -4.24
C THR A 405 -2.74 4.85 -2.88
N THR A 406 -2.91 3.79 -2.08
CA THR A 406 -2.22 3.66 -0.79
C THR A 406 -0.74 3.47 -1.01
N SER A 407 0.07 4.38 -0.46
CA SER A 407 1.52 4.45 -0.66
C SER A 407 2.25 4.67 0.65
N ASN A 408 3.55 4.41 0.70
CA ASN A 408 4.34 4.59 1.90
C ASN A 408 5.15 5.90 1.88
N ALA A 409 4.97 6.69 2.92
CA ALA A 409 5.77 7.85 3.23
C ALA A 409 6.78 7.57 4.34
N ALA A 410 7.84 8.35 4.40
CA ALA A 410 8.80 8.33 5.49
C ALA A 410 9.17 9.73 5.96
N SER A 411 9.60 9.82 7.21
CA SER A 411 10.27 10.95 7.80
C SER A 411 11.47 10.49 8.62
N ARG A 412 12.49 11.33 8.70
CA ARG A 412 13.70 11.08 9.48
C ARG A 412 13.87 12.14 10.56
N LEU A 413 14.19 11.71 11.77
CA LEU A 413 14.68 12.58 12.83
C LEU A 413 16.18 12.38 12.94
N ARG A 414 16.95 13.35 12.48
CA ARG A 414 18.42 13.30 12.53
C ARG A 414 18.89 13.27 13.97
N LEU A 415 19.95 12.54 14.26
CA LEU A 415 20.53 12.48 15.59
C LEU A 415 20.89 13.89 16.06
N GLY A 416 20.32 14.31 17.21
CA GLY A 416 20.50 15.65 17.79
C GLY A 416 19.55 16.72 17.23
N ALA A 417 18.77 16.42 16.20
CA ALA A 417 17.71 17.33 15.73
C ALA A 417 16.52 17.34 16.70
N LYS A 418 15.83 18.48 16.76
CA LYS A 418 14.62 18.65 17.58
C LYS A 418 13.34 18.33 16.84
N GLU A 419 13.37 18.39 15.52
CA GLU A 419 12.20 18.23 14.65
C GLU A 419 12.43 17.16 13.61
N TRP A 420 11.35 16.46 13.28
CA TRP A 420 11.29 15.53 12.17
C TRP A 420 11.39 16.28 10.83
N GLU A 421 12.06 15.70 9.85
CA GLU A 421 12.05 16.19 8.48
C GLU A 421 10.63 16.15 7.90
N PRO A 422 10.31 16.96 6.88
CA PRO A 422 9.08 16.80 6.14
C PRO A 422 8.92 15.40 5.57
N ALA A 423 7.67 14.93 5.47
CA ALA A 423 7.34 13.67 4.82
C ALA A 423 7.88 13.64 3.38
N SER A 424 8.36 12.48 2.97
CA SER A 424 8.84 12.25 1.61
C SER A 424 8.53 10.81 1.15
N PRO A 425 8.49 10.53 -0.16
CA PRO A 425 8.23 9.20 -0.67
C PRO A 425 9.18 8.16 -0.11
N PHE A 426 8.68 6.96 0.16
CA PHE A 426 9.49 5.86 0.67
C PHE A 426 9.33 4.59 -0.16
N TRP A 427 8.08 4.20 -0.43
CA TRP A 427 7.74 3.09 -1.31
C TRP A 427 6.37 3.35 -1.92
N ASP A 428 6.25 3.11 -3.22
CA ASP A 428 5.01 3.28 -3.95
C ASP A 428 5.04 2.41 -5.21
N ALA A 429 4.28 1.34 -5.21
CA ALA A 429 3.94 0.60 -6.42
C ALA A 429 2.61 1.18 -6.93
N GLN A 430 2.65 1.89 -8.06
CA GLN A 430 1.48 2.59 -8.58
C GLN A 430 0.33 1.63 -8.91
N ASP A 431 -0.89 2.04 -8.58
CA ASP A 431 -2.12 1.23 -8.71
C ASP A 431 -2.09 -0.07 -7.87
N VAL A 432 -1.32 -0.06 -6.78
CA VAL A 432 -1.23 -1.13 -5.79
C VAL A 432 -1.50 -0.55 -4.41
N ASN A 433 -2.19 -1.29 -3.56
CA ASN A 433 -2.40 -0.88 -2.18
C ASN A 433 -1.19 -1.33 -1.34
N ASP A 434 -0.23 -0.41 -1.14
CA ASP A 434 0.98 -0.63 -0.35
C ASP A 434 0.69 -0.47 1.15
N HIS A 435 0.17 -1.53 1.75
CA HIS A 435 -0.40 -1.51 3.10
C HIS A 435 0.62 -1.87 4.19
N ALA A 436 0.37 -1.40 5.40
CA ALA A 436 1.02 -1.80 6.65
C ALA A 436 2.57 -1.87 6.63
N PRO A 437 3.28 -0.81 6.20
CA PRO A 437 4.75 -0.84 6.17
C PRO A 437 5.34 -1.07 7.55
N LYS A 438 6.43 -1.85 7.62
CA LYS A 438 7.25 -2.01 8.81
C LYS A 438 8.70 -1.71 8.47
N ILE A 439 9.35 -0.95 9.35
CA ILE A 439 10.78 -0.66 9.29
C ILE A 439 11.44 -1.20 10.55
N TRP A 440 12.50 -1.98 10.39
CA TRP A 440 13.15 -2.62 11.52
C TRP A 440 14.65 -2.75 11.29
N TRP A 441 15.44 -2.39 12.28
CA TRP A 441 16.87 -2.64 12.31
C TRP A 441 17.16 -3.92 13.10
N ASP A 442 17.95 -4.82 12.50
CA ASP A 442 18.31 -6.11 13.12
C ASP A 442 19.36 -5.98 14.24
N GLU A 443 19.73 -4.75 14.61
CA GLU A 443 20.77 -4.39 15.58
C GLU A 443 22.20 -4.85 15.19
N ASP A 444 22.39 -5.40 13.99
CA ASP A 444 23.70 -5.69 13.42
C ASP A 444 24.01 -4.70 12.28
N ARG A 445 23.53 -4.96 11.08
CA ARG A 445 23.91 -4.17 9.89
C ARG A 445 22.75 -3.81 8.99
N THR A 446 21.61 -4.50 9.13
CA THR A 446 20.56 -4.46 8.13
C THR A 446 19.30 -3.80 8.65
N LEU A 447 18.85 -2.80 7.93
CA LEU A 447 17.48 -2.30 8.01
C LEU A 447 16.61 -3.12 7.06
N PHE A 448 15.48 -3.56 7.55
CA PHE A 448 14.45 -4.26 6.77
C PHE A 448 13.25 -3.33 6.60
N HIS A 449 12.71 -3.31 5.40
CA HIS A 449 11.39 -2.74 5.11
C HIS A 449 10.49 -3.87 4.61
N PHE A 450 9.33 -4.03 5.25
CA PHE A 450 8.29 -4.97 4.86
C PHE A 450 7.04 -4.17 4.47
N VAL A 451 6.33 -4.63 3.44
CA VAL A 451 5.07 -4.03 2.99
C VAL A 451 4.17 -5.11 2.41
N GLU A 452 2.87 -5.04 2.69
CA GLU A 452 1.86 -5.87 2.02
C GLU A 452 1.36 -5.16 0.76
N ALA A 453 1.43 -5.83 -0.38
CA ALA A 453 0.78 -5.40 -1.61
C ALA A 453 -0.65 -5.97 -1.66
N LYS A 454 -1.56 -5.30 -0.99
CA LYS A 454 -2.96 -5.72 -0.87
C LYS A 454 -3.65 -5.72 -2.23
N GLY A 455 -4.29 -6.82 -2.56
CA GLY A 455 -4.90 -7.00 -3.89
C GLY A 455 -4.01 -7.71 -4.91
N HIS A 456 -2.69 -7.68 -4.79
CA HIS A 456 -1.76 -8.57 -5.49
C HIS A 456 -1.43 -9.80 -4.64
N GLY A 457 -1.72 -9.72 -3.33
CA GLY A 457 -1.59 -10.82 -2.38
C GLY A 457 -0.15 -11.21 -2.06
N ASP A 458 0.82 -10.34 -2.30
CA ASP A 458 2.22 -10.57 -1.97
C ASP A 458 2.69 -9.64 -0.84
N ASN A 459 3.57 -10.15 -0.01
CA ASN A 459 4.38 -9.32 0.86
C ASN A 459 5.74 -9.11 0.21
N LEU A 460 6.27 -7.93 0.39
CA LEU A 460 7.58 -7.57 -0.12
C LEU A 460 8.53 -7.28 1.04
N VAL A 461 9.79 -7.60 0.84
CA VAL A 461 10.88 -7.22 1.74
C VAL A 461 12.00 -6.56 0.96
N ARG A 462 12.51 -5.44 1.50
CA ARG A 462 13.71 -4.75 1.02
C ARG A 462 14.70 -4.61 2.17
N ARG A 463 15.99 -4.51 1.83
CA ARG A 463 17.07 -4.39 2.81
C ARG A 463 17.97 -3.20 2.50
N SER A 464 18.44 -2.53 3.55
CA SER A 464 19.42 -1.46 3.46
C SER A 464 20.55 -1.69 4.45
N THR A 465 21.79 -1.40 4.05
CA THR A 465 22.99 -1.47 4.89
C THR A 465 23.69 -0.12 5.02
N ASP A 466 23.06 0.95 4.54
CA ASP A 466 23.58 2.31 4.50
C ASP A 466 22.62 3.33 5.17
N ASN A 467 22.04 2.92 6.28
CA ASN A 467 21.10 3.74 7.08
C ASN A 467 19.84 4.17 6.34
N GLY A 468 19.37 3.36 5.38
CA GLY A 468 18.16 3.64 4.60
C GLY A 468 18.35 4.65 3.48
N VAL A 469 19.58 4.85 2.97
CA VAL A 469 19.87 5.67 1.81
C VAL A 469 19.53 4.96 0.51
N THR A 470 19.94 3.69 0.42
CA THR A 470 19.60 2.80 -0.69
C THR A 470 18.99 1.50 -0.17
N TRP A 471 18.17 0.91 -1.00
CA TRP A 471 17.46 -0.33 -0.70
C TRP A 471 17.70 -1.37 -1.78
N SER A 472 17.76 -2.62 -1.40
CA SER A 472 17.75 -3.73 -2.36
C SER A 472 16.48 -3.68 -3.21
N LYS A 473 16.49 -4.31 -4.36
CA LYS A 473 15.25 -4.63 -5.07
C LYS A 473 14.31 -5.39 -4.14
N ALA A 474 13.00 -5.15 -4.33
CA ALA A 474 11.99 -5.83 -3.53
C ALA A 474 11.95 -7.32 -3.86
N GLU A 475 11.97 -8.13 -2.82
CA GLU A 475 11.81 -9.58 -2.90
C GLU A 475 10.44 -9.98 -2.39
N VAL A 476 9.81 -10.95 -3.04
CA VAL A 476 8.53 -11.49 -2.58
C VAL A 476 8.78 -12.33 -1.33
N LEU A 477 8.16 -11.93 -0.24
CA LEU A 477 8.17 -12.65 1.01
C LEU A 477 7.02 -13.66 1.04
N ARG A 478 7.36 -14.92 1.21
CA ARG A 478 6.38 -15.99 1.44
C ARG A 478 6.59 -16.52 2.86
N PRO A 479 5.55 -16.78 3.62
CA PRO A 479 4.11 -16.76 3.28
C PRO A 479 3.49 -15.37 3.24
N ARG A 480 2.27 -15.30 2.66
CA ARG A 480 1.47 -14.08 2.57
C ARG A 480 0.86 -13.71 3.91
N GLY A 481 0.54 -12.43 4.12
CA GLY A 481 -0.15 -11.88 5.27
C GLY A 481 0.33 -10.46 5.60
N GLU A 482 -0.49 -9.66 6.24
CA GLU A 482 -0.17 -8.29 6.62
C GLU A 482 0.78 -8.25 7.84
N PRO A 483 1.96 -7.60 7.75
CA PRO A 483 2.84 -7.45 8.92
C PRO A 483 2.16 -6.61 10.01
N ALA A 484 1.92 -7.19 11.19
CA ALA A 484 1.22 -6.50 12.27
C ALA A 484 2.11 -5.54 13.05
N ASN A 485 3.30 -6.00 13.43
CA ASN A 485 4.27 -5.25 14.23
C ASN A 485 5.68 -5.46 13.71
N ASN A 486 6.64 -4.68 14.22
CA ASN A 486 8.05 -4.90 13.90
C ASN A 486 8.48 -6.29 14.33
N PRO A 487 9.38 -6.94 13.58
CA PRO A 487 9.98 -8.20 13.99
C PRO A 487 10.68 -8.09 15.33
N ILE A 488 10.81 -9.23 16.00
CA ILE A 488 11.73 -9.43 17.14
C ILE A 488 12.84 -10.41 16.76
N ARG A 489 13.99 -10.31 17.42
CA ARG A 489 15.01 -11.34 17.40
C ARG A 489 14.97 -12.13 18.68
N THR A 490 14.83 -13.44 18.59
CA THR A 490 14.88 -14.34 19.75
C THR A 490 16.33 -14.55 20.23
N LYS A 491 16.51 -15.08 21.45
CA LYS A 491 17.84 -15.36 22.03
C LYS A 491 18.70 -16.30 21.16
N ASP A 492 18.08 -17.21 20.44
CA ASP A 492 18.69 -18.16 19.49
C ASP A 492 18.81 -17.58 18.06
N GLY A 493 18.60 -16.27 17.90
CA GLY A 493 18.83 -15.57 16.65
C GLY A 493 17.70 -15.69 15.61
N VAL A 494 16.58 -16.36 15.92
CA VAL A 494 15.42 -16.44 15.05
C VAL A 494 14.74 -15.06 14.97
N ILE A 495 14.47 -14.61 13.75
CA ILE A 495 13.63 -13.43 13.53
C ILE A 495 12.18 -13.89 13.48
N ALA A 496 11.32 -13.28 14.28
CA ALA A 496 9.89 -13.61 14.34
C ALA A 496 9.04 -12.36 14.16
N MET A 497 7.99 -12.43 13.34
CA MET A 497 7.08 -11.34 13.04
C MET A 497 5.65 -11.85 13.05
N SER A 498 4.77 -11.17 13.80
CA SER A 498 3.33 -11.45 13.78
C SER A 498 2.68 -10.84 12.55
N TYR A 499 1.76 -11.58 11.97
CA TYR A 499 0.87 -11.10 10.91
C TYR A 499 -0.47 -10.67 11.50
N ASP A 500 -1.16 -9.79 10.78
CA ASP A 500 -2.42 -9.19 11.25
C ASP A 500 -3.53 -10.22 11.46
N ASN A 501 -3.55 -11.24 10.65
CA ASN A 501 -4.48 -12.37 10.74
C ASN A 501 -4.09 -13.41 11.80
N SER A 502 -3.22 -13.06 12.75
CA SER A 502 -2.89 -13.84 13.96
C SER A 502 -1.92 -15.02 13.74
N SER A 503 -1.39 -15.21 12.55
CA SER A 503 -0.30 -16.14 12.30
C SER A 503 1.06 -15.52 12.64
N LEU A 504 2.09 -16.36 12.68
CA LEU A 504 3.47 -15.92 12.87
C LEU A 504 4.30 -16.34 11.66
N VAL A 505 5.29 -15.53 11.30
CA VAL A 505 6.35 -15.92 10.36
C VAL A 505 7.71 -15.82 11.03
N ILE A 506 8.58 -16.76 10.71
CA ILE A 506 9.95 -16.80 11.25
C ILE A 506 10.98 -16.91 10.15
N SER A 507 12.17 -16.37 10.41
CA SER A 507 13.37 -16.59 9.62
C SER A 507 14.50 -17.09 10.52
N ARG A 508 15.24 -18.13 10.05
CA ARG A 508 16.39 -18.71 10.73
C ARG A 508 17.72 -18.39 10.04
N ASP A 509 17.66 -17.64 8.94
CA ASP A 509 18.77 -17.33 8.05
C ASP A 509 18.95 -15.82 7.82
N HIS A 510 18.77 -15.03 8.88
CA HIS A 510 18.91 -13.58 8.86
C HIS A 510 17.98 -12.87 7.86
N GLY A 511 16.73 -13.36 7.75
CA GLY A 511 15.70 -12.73 6.90
C GLY A 511 15.81 -13.06 5.42
N ARG A 512 16.57 -14.10 5.03
CA ARG A 512 16.65 -14.54 3.63
C ARG A 512 15.45 -15.38 3.23
N THR A 513 15.06 -16.33 4.07
CA THR A 513 13.85 -17.13 3.86
C THR A 513 12.93 -17.06 5.08
N TRP A 514 11.64 -17.24 4.83
CA TRP A 514 10.61 -17.11 5.84
C TRP A 514 9.66 -18.30 5.82
N GLN A 515 9.16 -18.69 6.98
CA GLN A 515 8.26 -19.81 7.17
C GLN A 515 7.07 -19.40 8.02
N SER A 516 5.86 -19.81 7.63
CA SER A 516 4.67 -19.72 8.48
C SER A 516 4.81 -20.61 9.70
N ARG A 517 4.23 -20.13 10.79
CA ARG A 517 4.00 -20.88 12.03
C ARG A 517 2.54 -20.74 12.42
N GLY A 518 1.90 -21.87 12.62
CA GLY A 518 0.48 -21.89 12.83
C GLY A 518 -0.35 -21.57 11.56
N ARG A 519 -1.50 -21.01 11.72
CA ARG A 519 -2.40 -20.54 10.65
C ARG A 519 -3.12 -19.26 11.04
N ASP A 520 -3.79 -18.68 10.09
CA ASP A 520 -4.63 -17.50 10.30
C ASP A 520 -5.85 -17.80 11.17
N PHE A 521 -6.20 -16.85 12.02
CA PHE A 521 -7.47 -16.82 12.75
C PHE A 521 -8.64 -16.67 11.77
N ARG A 522 -9.73 -17.38 12.08
CA ARG A 522 -11.00 -17.28 11.34
C ARG A 522 -12.11 -16.93 12.32
N GLY A 523 -13.04 -16.08 11.91
CA GLY A 523 -14.15 -15.66 12.78
C GLY A 523 -15.04 -16.81 13.30
N SER A 524 -14.94 -18.00 12.69
CA SER A 524 -15.61 -19.22 13.15
C SER A 524 -14.81 -20.01 14.19
N ASP A 525 -13.58 -19.61 14.50
CA ASP A 525 -12.72 -20.35 15.45
C ASP A 525 -13.22 -20.16 16.90
N ASP A 526 -13.27 -21.26 17.64
CA ASP A 526 -13.68 -21.27 19.05
C ASP A 526 -12.52 -20.91 19.97
N VAL A 527 -12.31 -19.61 20.16
CA VAL A 527 -11.24 -19.05 21.01
C VAL A 527 -11.75 -18.81 22.42
N ARG A 528 -11.16 -19.51 23.39
CA ARG A 528 -11.53 -19.40 24.82
C ARG A 528 -10.30 -19.46 25.72
N PRO A 529 -10.28 -18.74 26.84
CA PRO A 529 -9.25 -18.89 27.86
C PRO A 529 -9.10 -20.35 28.33
N GLY A 530 -7.86 -20.77 28.55
CA GLY A 530 -7.53 -22.14 28.97
C GLY A 530 -7.47 -23.16 27.81
N ARG A 531 -7.82 -22.78 26.59
CA ARG A 531 -7.64 -23.61 25.38
C ARG A 531 -6.40 -23.20 24.59
N SER A 532 -6.07 -24.01 23.60
CA SER A 532 -4.95 -23.76 22.67
C SER A 532 -5.41 -23.87 21.23
N GLY A 533 -4.67 -23.24 20.33
CA GLY A 533 -4.86 -23.33 18.89
C GLY A 533 -3.65 -22.86 18.11
N PRO A 534 -3.69 -22.97 16.78
CA PRO A 534 -2.56 -22.68 15.91
C PRO A 534 -2.48 -21.20 15.51
N PHE A 535 -2.96 -20.28 16.33
CA PHE A 535 -2.96 -18.85 16.07
C PHE A 535 -3.01 -18.04 17.38
N ILE A 536 -2.58 -16.77 17.32
CA ILE A 536 -2.72 -15.82 18.42
C ILE A 536 -4.20 -15.45 18.58
N ALA A 537 -4.70 -15.35 19.81
CA ALA A 537 -6.05 -14.87 20.05
C ALA A 537 -6.17 -13.36 19.73
N GLY A 538 -6.87 -13.03 18.64
CA GLY A 538 -7.04 -11.67 18.15
C GLY A 538 -5.94 -11.21 17.20
N ILE A 539 -6.15 -10.10 16.53
CA ILE A 539 -5.33 -9.54 15.45
C ILE A 539 -4.38 -8.43 15.96
N HIS A 540 -3.51 -7.90 15.10
CA HIS A 540 -2.55 -6.81 15.39
C HIS A 540 -1.62 -7.07 16.59
N ALA A 541 -1.32 -8.32 16.86
CA ALA A 541 -0.67 -8.74 18.09
C ALA A 541 0.83 -8.38 18.15
N PRO A 542 1.27 -7.52 19.07
CA PRO A 542 2.68 -7.42 19.43
C PRO A 542 3.13 -8.72 20.12
N ILE A 543 4.39 -9.10 19.87
CA ILE A 543 5.02 -10.30 20.44
C ILE A 543 6.31 -9.95 21.18
N VAL A 544 6.62 -10.68 22.24
CA VAL A 544 7.94 -10.67 22.90
C VAL A 544 8.37 -12.09 23.27
N GLN A 545 9.67 -12.33 23.36
CA GLN A 545 10.18 -13.56 23.93
C GLN A 545 10.37 -13.40 25.45
N LEU A 546 9.85 -14.35 26.22
CA LEU A 546 10.01 -14.43 27.67
C LEU A 546 11.41 -14.98 28.07
N ALA A 547 11.78 -14.84 29.33
CA ALA A 547 13.06 -15.31 29.84
C ALA A 547 13.23 -16.84 29.70
N ASP A 548 12.12 -17.58 29.81
CA ASP A 548 12.07 -19.05 29.64
C ASP A 548 12.05 -19.53 28.17
N GLY A 549 12.11 -18.61 27.21
CA GLY A 549 12.14 -18.89 25.77
C GLY A 549 10.79 -18.91 25.08
N ARG A 550 9.68 -18.94 25.83
CA ARG A 550 8.33 -18.84 25.26
C ARG A 550 8.10 -17.49 24.59
N LEU A 551 7.18 -17.45 23.64
CA LEU A 551 6.62 -16.19 23.11
C LEU A 551 5.36 -15.81 23.88
N MET A 552 5.17 -14.50 24.12
CA MET A 552 3.96 -13.90 24.64
C MET A 552 3.43 -12.89 23.64
N ALA A 553 2.12 -12.87 23.40
CA ALA A 553 1.44 -11.98 22.48
C ALA A 553 0.15 -11.41 23.10
N PHE A 554 -0.17 -10.14 22.82
CA PHE A 554 -1.44 -9.51 23.13
C PHE A 554 -2.21 -9.22 21.86
N GLY A 555 -3.33 -9.91 21.64
CA GLY A 555 -4.15 -9.71 20.45
C GLY A 555 -5.26 -8.68 20.64
N ARG A 556 -5.59 -7.93 19.59
CA ARG A 556 -6.82 -7.14 19.53
C ARG A 556 -7.97 -8.07 19.11
N LEU A 557 -8.89 -8.31 20.00
CA LEU A 557 -10.15 -8.98 19.73
C LEU A 557 -11.26 -7.95 19.92
N SER A 558 -11.81 -7.47 18.82
CA SER A 558 -12.80 -6.38 18.85
C SER A 558 -14.05 -6.78 19.69
N PRO A 559 -14.73 -5.82 20.32
CA PRO A 559 -15.90 -6.12 21.15
C PRO A 559 -17.03 -6.85 20.40
N GLU A 560 -17.13 -6.59 19.09
CA GLU A 560 -18.10 -7.20 18.22
C GLU A 560 -17.75 -8.65 17.84
N ASP A 561 -16.51 -9.07 18.08
CA ASP A 561 -16.09 -10.43 17.80
C ASP A 561 -16.82 -11.41 18.73
N PRO A 562 -17.47 -12.46 18.20
CA PRO A 562 -18.18 -13.44 19.01
C PRO A 562 -17.32 -14.11 20.10
N ALA A 563 -16.02 -14.21 19.89
CA ALA A 563 -15.08 -14.77 20.86
C ALA A 563 -14.88 -13.84 22.08
N GLN A 564 -15.08 -12.51 21.95
CA GLN A 564 -14.86 -11.53 23.01
C GLN A 564 -15.72 -11.79 24.27
N LYS A 565 -16.89 -12.40 24.12
CA LYS A 565 -17.74 -12.82 25.24
C LYS A 565 -17.03 -13.75 26.25
N HIS A 566 -15.97 -14.44 25.81
CA HIS A 566 -15.17 -15.33 26.66
C HIS A 566 -14.00 -14.61 27.35
N PHE A 567 -13.73 -13.36 26.98
CA PHE A 567 -12.61 -12.57 27.49
C PHE A 567 -13.05 -11.39 28.36
N ASP A 568 -14.32 -11.27 28.67
CA ASP A 568 -14.90 -10.27 29.58
C ASP A 568 -14.47 -8.83 29.24
N LEU A 569 -14.55 -8.46 27.94
CA LEU A 569 -14.08 -7.18 27.41
C LEU A 569 -12.64 -6.87 27.76
N ARG A 570 -11.81 -7.90 27.91
CA ARG A 570 -10.38 -7.80 28.15
C ARG A 570 -9.59 -8.23 26.93
N MET A 571 -8.41 -7.71 26.81
CA MET A 571 -7.48 -8.07 25.76
C MET A 571 -6.97 -9.50 26.00
N PRO A 572 -7.06 -10.43 25.03
CA PRO A 572 -6.50 -11.77 25.19
C PRO A 572 -4.97 -11.71 25.24
N VAL A 573 -4.39 -12.60 26.04
CA VAL A 573 -2.97 -12.89 26.03
C VAL A 573 -2.74 -14.33 25.58
N SER A 574 -1.74 -14.54 24.72
CA SER A 574 -1.39 -15.84 24.13
C SER A 574 0.05 -16.18 24.44
N TYR A 575 0.35 -17.46 24.73
CA TYR A 575 1.68 -17.98 25.01
C TYR A 575 2.00 -19.13 24.08
N SER A 576 3.22 -19.16 23.51
CA SER A 576 3.71 -20.26 22.66
C SER A 576 5.07 -20.73 23.16
N SER A 577 5.24 -22.07 23.24
CA SER A 577 6.51 -22.73 23.57
C SER A 577 7.21 -23.35 22.36
N ASP A 578 6.62 -23.26 21.16
CA ASP A 578 7.05 -23.91 19.94
C ASP A 578 7.25 -22.93 18.78
N LEU A 579 7.60 -21.69 19.09
CA LEU A 579 7.80 -20.60 18.11
C LEU A 579 6.57 -20.38 17.22
N GLY A 580 5.36 -20.37 17.83
CA GLY A 580 4.13 -19.92 17.20
C GLY A 580 3.35 -20.99 16.42
N GLU A 581 3.73 -22.30 16.50
CA GLU A 581 2.90 -23.37 15.94
C GLU A 581 1.60 -23.52 16.72
N THR A 582 1.71 -23.45 18.05
CA THR A 582 0.54 -23.50 18.94
C THR A 582 0.60 -22.39 19.99
N TRP A 583 -0.56 -21.88 20.34
CA TRP A 583 -0.76 -20.80 21.31
C TRP A 583 -1.78 -21.21 22.36
N GLN A 584 -1.42 -21.05 23.63
CA GLN A 584 -2.33 -21.19 24.75
C GLN A 584 -2.92 -19.82 25.07
N TRP A 585 -4.23 -19.72 25.20
CA TRP A 585 -4.94 -18.46 25.40
C TRP A 585 -5.35 -18.24 26.86
N SER A 586 -5.25 -16.98 27.31
CA SER A 586 -5.63 -16.55 28.64
C SER A 586 -6.23 -15.14 28.60
N ILE A 587 -6.87 -14.73 29.69
CA ILE A 587 -7.38 -13.37 29.87
C ILE A 587 -6.29 -12.50 30.48
N SER A 588 -6.08 -11.30 29.93
CA SER A 588 -5.21 -10.31 30.54
C SER A 588 -5.98 -9.39 31.50
N GLU A 589 -5.26 -8.58 32.27
CA GLU A 589 -5.86 -7.54 33.10
C GLU A 589 -6.20 -6.25 32.32
N PHE A 590 -5.81 -6.16 31.04
CA PHE A 590 -5.94 -4.96 30.23
C PHE A 590 -7.29 -4.89 29.50
N PRO A 591 -7.87 -3.69 29.37
CA PRO A 591 -9.10 -3.50 28.62
C PRO A 591 -8.91 -3.80 27.14
N VAL A 592 -9.98 -4.26 26.49
CA VAL A 592 -10.01 -4.44 25.04
C VAL A 592 -9.88 -3.09 24.32
N VAL A 593 -9.27 -3.10 23.15
CA VAL A 593 -9.14 -1.93 22.27
C VAL A 593 -9.97 -2.14 21.01
N SER A 594 -10.38 -1.05 20.34
CA SER A 594 -11.23 -1.06 19.15
C SER A 594 -10.45 -0.89 17.85
N ASN A 595 -11.15 -0.90 16.71
CA ASN A 595 -10.55 -0.93 15.37
C ASN A 595 -9.59 0.23 15.06
N THR A 596 -9.69 1.37 15.68
CA THR A 596 -8.77 2.50 15.44
C THR A 596 -7.60 2.53 16.39
N GLN A 597 -7.41 1.45 17.15
CA GLN A 597 -6.39 1.34 18.18
C GLN A 597 -5.58 0.05 17.98
N LYS A 598 -4.27 0.15 18.11
CA LYS A 598 -3.34 -0.98 18.07
C LYS A 598 -2.35 -0.88 19.22
N PRO A 599 -2.26 -1.90 20.11
CA PRO A 599 -1.28 -1.93 21.17
C PRO A 599 0.12 -2.25 20.62
N VAL A 600 1.15 -1.94 21.40
CA VAL A 600 2.53 -2.37 21.14
C VAL A 600 3.19 -2.88 22.41
N MET A 601 4.14 -3.79 22.25
CA MET A 601 4.89 -4.39 23.35
C MET A 601 6.33 -4.63 22.92
N ILE A 602 7.28 -4.30 23.80
CA ILE A 602 8.70 -4.62 23.61
C ILE A 602 9.33 -5.10 24.90
N ARG A 603 10.41 -5.88 24.79
CA ARG A 603 11.33 -6.09 25.90
C ARG A 603 12.34 -4.95 25.91
N LEU A 604 12.43 -4.24 27.01
CA LEU A 604 13.42 -3.19 27.19
C LEU A 604 14.83 -3.77 27.38
N ARG A 605 15.86 -3.02 27.02
CA ARG A 605 17.28 -3.42 27.19
C ARG A 605 17.65 -3.65 28.65
N GLU A 606 16.94 -2.99 29.57
CA GLU A 606 17.06 -3.16 31.02
C GLU A 606 16.42 -4.49 31.51
N GLY A 607 15.70 -5.20 30.69
CA GLY A 607 15.09 -6.50 30.97
C GLY A 607 13.56 -6.52 31.09
N PRO A 608 12.89 -5.53 31.67
CA PRO A 608 11.43 -5.50 31.80
C PRO A 608 10.69 -5.52 30.47
N ILE A 609 9.42 -5.97 30.50
CA ILE A 609 8.53 -5.90 29.37
C ILE A 609 7.69 -4.63 29.48
N LEU A 610 7.62 -3.84 28.41
CA LEU A 610 6.80 -2.65 28.28
C LEU A 610 5.64 -2.92 27.33
N LEU A 611 4.41 -2.64 27.76
CA LEU A 611 3.19 -2.60 26.97
C LEU A 611 2.70 -1.16 26.89
N CYS A 612 2.37 -0.67 25.68
CA CYS A 612 1.61 0.57 25.53
C CYS A 612 0.27 0.25 24.87
N SER A 613 -0.83 0.81 25.41
CA SER A 613 -2.19 0.57 24.99
C SER A 613 -3.10 1.73 25.39
N PHE A 614 -4.41 1.57 25.24
CA PHE A 614 -5.41 2.58 25.55
C PHE A 614 -6.32 2.13 26.70
N THR A 615 -6.75 3.07 27.53
CA THR A 615 -7.59 2.79 28.70
C THR A 615 -9.02 2.41 28.31
N ASP A 616 -9.50 2.93 27.18
CA ASP A 616 -10.86 2.78 26.70
C ASP A 616 -10.88 2.60 25.20
N GLN A 617 -11.91 1.96 24.68
CA GLN A 617 -12.16 1.90 23.26
C GLN A 617 -12.51 3.28 22.69
N TRP A 618 -12.01 3.60 21.52
CA TRP A 618 -12.36 4.87 20.85
C TRP A 618 -13.87 5.06 20.64
N ARG A 619 -14.59 4.00 20.33
CA ARG A 619 -16.05 4.05 20.15
C ARG A 619 -16.81 4.41 21.41
N GLU A 620 -16.24 4.13 22.59
CA GLU A 620 -16.82 4.42 23.90
C GLU A 620 -16.22 5.67 24.54
N TRP A 621 -15.44 6.47 23.80
CA TRP A 621 -14.73 7.62 24.33
C TRP A 621 -15.61 8.64 25.06
N LYS A 622 -16.88 8.80 24.62
CA LYS A 622 -17.85 9.66 25.31
C LYS A 622 -18.26 9.12 26.67
N ASN A 623 -18.26 7.80 26.85
CA ASN A 623 -18.66 7.07 28.06
C ASN A 623 -17.49 6.34 28.69
N ARG A 624 -16.26 6.88 28.50
CA ARG A 624 -15.03 6.26 28.96
C ARG A 624 -15.01 6.02 30.45
N LYS A 625 -14.47 4.89 30.87
CA LYS A 625 -14.32 4.49 32.27
C LYS A 625 -12.92 4.80 32.80
N GLY A 626 -11.92 4.81 31.94
CA GLY A 626 -10.53 5.02 32.28
C GLY A 626 -9.90 3.87 33.07
N LEU A 627 -8.65 4.08 33.45
CA LEU A 627 -7.93 3.22 34.37
C LEU A 627 -7.43 4.03 35.57
N VAL A 628 -7.19 3.34 36.69
CA VAL A 628 -6.62 3.93 37.86
C VAL A 628 -5.09 3.96 37.78
N PHE A 629 -4.51 5.11 37.99
CA PHE A 629 -3.07 5.38 38.02
C PHE A 629 -2.64 5.94 39.37
N LYS A 630 -1.39 5.67 39.74
CA LYS A 630 -0.78 6.23 40.99
C LYS A 630 -0.19 7.60 40.73
N SER A 631 -0.35 8.52 41.69
CA SER A 631 0.36 9.79 41.75
C SER A 631 0.96 10.02 43.12
N VAL A 632 1.79 11.05 43.29
CA VAL A 632 2.34 11.44 44.61
C VAL A 632 1.23 11.80 45.61
N GLY A 633 0.09 12.29 45.12
CA GLY A 633 -1.07 12.68 45.92
C GLY A 633 -2.13 11.60 46.12
N GLY A 634 -1.90 10.35 45.67
CA GLY A 634 -2.85 9.25 45.71
C GLY A 634 -3.29 8.82 44.30
N ASP A 635 -4.25 7.92 44.26
CA ASP A 635 -4.75 7.34 42.99
C ASP A 635 -5.64 8.33 42.25
N TYR A 636 -5.61 8.28 40.91
CA TYR A 636 -6.47 9.07 40.04
C TYR A 636 -6.92 8.25 38.83
N THR A 637 -8.04 8.61 38.24
CA THR A 637 -8.52 8.00 36.97
C THR A 637 -7.96 8.78 35.79
N GLY A 638 -7.29 8.08 34.89
CA GLY A 638 -6.74 8.63 33.65
C GLY A 638 -7.34 7.96 32.40
N TYR A 639 -7.29 8.65 31.25
CA TYR A 639 -7.97 8.27 30.01
C TYR A 639 -7.03 8.40 28.81
N GLY A 640 -7.01 7.40 27.94
CA GLY A 640 -6.24 7.38 26.68
C GLY A 640 -4.99 6.52 26.74
N LEU A 641 -3.97 6.91 26.01
CA LEU A 641 -2.71 6.19 25.86
C LEU A 641 -1.97 6.05 27.19
N TYR A 642 -1.58 4.82 27.54
CA TYR A 642 -0.79 4.52 28.74
C TYR A 642 0.34 3.54 28.44
N ALA A 643 1.33 3.55 29.31
CA ALA A 643 2.43 2.60 29.39
C ALA A 643 2.31 1.75 30.65
N ALA A 644 2.58 0.44 30.57
CA ALA A 644 2.62 -0.50 31.67
C ALA A 644 3.88 -1.35 31.61
N VAL A 645 4.53 -1.61 32.75
CA VAL A 645 5.79 -2.35 32.85
C VAL A 645 5.64 -3.60 33.69
N SER A 646 6.15 -4.71 33.21
CA SER A 646 6.24 -5.99 33.92
C SER A 646 7.69 -6.36 34.16
N TYR A 647 8.00 -6.79 35.40
CA TYR A 647 9.31 -7.25 35.83
C TYR A 647 9.36 -8.76 36.04
N ASP A 648 8.22 -9.45 35.88
CA ASP A 648 8.00 -10.86 36.18
C ASP A 648 7.44 -11.66 35.01
N GLU A 649 7.90 -11.28 33.79
CA GLU A 649 7.55 -11.96 32.55
C GLU A 649 6.05 -11.89 32.22
N GLY A 650 5.43 -10.72 32.45
CA GLY A 650 4.05 -10.43 32.10
C GLY A 650 3.00 -10.96 33.07
N LYS A 651 3.41 -11.46 34.28
CA LYS A 651 2.48 -11.95 35.32
C LYS A 651 1.80 -10.80 36.04
N THR A 652 2.57 -9.74 36.38
CA THR A 652 2.06 -8.52 36.98
C THR A 652 2.61 -7.27 36.30
N TRP A 653 1.88 -6.16 36.41
CA TRP A 653 2.21 -4.88 35.78
C TRP A 653 2.11 -3.75 36.81
N PRO A 654 3.04 -3.71 37.77
CA PRO A 654 2.95 -2.80 38.94
C PRO A 654 3.12 -1.32 38.57
N ASP A 655 3.92 -1.00 37.58
CA ASP A 655 4.17 0.38 37.14
C ASP A 655 3.33 0.69 35.90
N ARG A 656 2.41 1.65 36.06
CA ARG A 656 1.57 2.16 34.98
C ARG A 656 1.58 3.67 34.98
N ARG A 657 1.67 4.26 33.82
CA ARG A 657 1.66 5.71 33.64
C ARG A 657 0.90 6.13 32.42
N LEU A 658 0.06 7.16 32.55
CA LEU A 658 -0.60 7.82 31.45
C LEU A 658 0.46 8.56 30.60
N VAL A 659 0.45 8.37 29.28
CA VAL A 659 1.43 8.99 28.36
C VAL A 659 0.92 10.39 27.98
N THR A 660 1.17 11.34 28.87
CA THR A 660 0.75 12.73 28.71
C THR A 660 1.81 13.67 29.29
N PRO A 661 2.01 14.85 28.67
CA PRO A 661 2.87 15.90 29.23
C PRO A 661 2.20 16.61 30.42
N GLY A 662 0.90 16.39 30.66
CA GLY A 662 0.07 17.25 31.51
C GLY A 662 -0.32 18.55 30.81
N GLY A 663 -0.83 19.53 31.61
CA GLY A 663 -1.23 20.84 31.07
C GLY A 663 -2.64 20.82 30.44
N LYS A 664 -2.91 21.78 29.54
CA LYS A 664 -4.20 21.94 28.84
C LYS A 664 -3.97 22.32 27.39
N GLU A 665 -3.21 21.53 26.66
CA GLU A 665 -2.90 21.80 25.27
C GLU A 665 -3.77 20.96 24.33
N TRP A 666 -3.92 21.41 23.08
CA TRP A 666 -4.58 20.64 22.03
C TRP A 666 -3.55 19.99 21.14
N ALA A 667 -3.76 18.72 20.86
CA ALA A 667 -2.98 17.94 19.91
C ALA A 667 -3.89 17.30 18.86
N THR A 668 -3.30 16.73 17.83
CA THR A 668 -4.01 16.02 16.76
C THR A 668 -3.75 14.54 16.88
N ALA A 669 -4.81 13.73 16.92
CA ALA A 669 -4.74 12.28 16.91
C ALA A 669 -5.27 11.71 15.59
N THR A 670 -4.86 10.50 15.29
CA THR A 670 -5.28 9.65 14.16
C THR A 670 -4.98 10.20 12.75
N GLY A 671 -5.02 9.29 11.79
CA GLY A 671 -4.92 9.64 10.37
C GLY A 671 -6.03 10.56 9.85
N THR A 672 -7.09 10.81 10.63
CA THR A 672 -8.25 11.64 10.26
C THR A 672 -8.30 12.98 10.96
N HIS A 673 -7.19 13.44 11.53
CA HIS A 673 -7.05 14.76 12.18
C HIS A 673 -8.04 15.05 13.32
N VAL A 674 -8.40 14.05 14.11
CA VAL A 674 -9.18 14.26 15.34
C VAL A 674 -8.34 15.06 16.33
N ARG A 675 -8.84 16.23 16.74
CA ARG A 675 -8.22 17.03 17.79
C ARG A 675 -8.61 16.50 19.17
N PHE A 676 -7.65 16.42 20.06
CA PHE A 676 -7.88 16.04 21.46
C PHE A 676 -7.11 16.97 22.39
N GLN A 677 -7.61 17.09 23.61
CA GLN A 677 -6.95 17.85 24.66
C GLN A 677 -6.08 16.91 25.48
N VAL A 678 -4.81 17.25 25.69
CA VAL A 678 -3.95 16.61 26.69
C VAL A 678 -4.13 17.31 28.04
N SER A 679 -4.07 16.56 29.13
CA SER A 679 -4.08 17.08 30.50
C SER A 679 -3.41 16.09 31.45
N ASP A 680 -3.38 16.42 32.73
CA ASP A 680 -2.87 15.51 33.75
C ASP A 680 -3.62 14.17 33.79
N THR A 681 -4.85 14.13 33.30
CA THR A 681 -5.72 12.94 33.26
C THR A 681 -6.15 12.50 31.85
N LEU A 682 -5.78 13.24 30.81
CA LEU A 682 -6.14 12.94 29.42
C LEU A 682 -4.88 12.78 28.56
N ALA A 683 -4.78 11.65 27.89
CA ALA A 683 -3.78 11.34 26.89
C ALA A 683 -4.44 11.10 25.51
N GLU A 684 -3.65 10.82 24.49
CA GLU A 684 -4.14 10.50 23.14
C GLU A 684 -5.16 9.37 23.17
N PRO A 685 -6.37 9.57 22.61
CA PRO A 685 -7.47 8.60 22.80
C PRO A 685 -7.42 7.40 21.85
N THR A 686 -6.72 7.52 20.72
CA THR A 686 -6.76 6.53 19.63
C THR A 686 -5.55 6.66 18.73
N GLY A 687 -5.21 5.62 18.01
CA GLY A 687 -4.11 5.56 17.05
C GLY A 687 -3.49 4.17 16.96
N TYR A 688 -2.80 3.91 15.87
CA TYR A 688 -1.96 2.72 15.76
C TYR A 688 -0.58 3.05 16.31
N LEU A 689 -0.12 2.22 17.23
CA LEU A 689 1.14 2.43 17.92
C LEU A 689 2.27 1.69 17.20
N ALA A 690 3.48 2.28 17.22
CA ALA A 690 4.73 1.59 16.97
C ALA A 690 5.80 2.08 17.95
N ILE A 691 6.75 1.21 18.30
CA ILE A 691 7.69 1.47 19.39
C ILE A 691 9.06 0.88 19.05
N THR A 692 10.11 1.58 19.48
CA THR A 692 11.48 1.06 19.56
C THR A 692 12.18 1.64 20.77
N GLN A 693 13.22 1.00 21.27
CA GLN A 693 14.10 1.58 22.27
C GLN A 693 15.43 1.90 21.61
N SER A 694 15.81 3.18 21.61
CA SER A 694 17.10 3.61 21.09
C SER A 694 18.27 3.17 22.00
N ARG A 695 19.48 3.14 21.42
CA ARG A 695 20.69 2.70 22.15
C ARG A 695 21.04 3.57 23.36
N ASP A 696 20.51 4.77 23.42
CA ASP A 696 20.61 5.66 24.59
C ASP A 696 19.60 5.33 25.70
N GLY A 697 18.86 4.23 25.58
CA GLY A 697 17.87 3.78 26.56
C GLY A 697 16.51 4.48 26.48
N ARG A 698 16.35 5.50 25.64
CA ARG A 698 15.07 6.19 25.46
C ARG A 698 14.10 5.34 24.65
N ILE A 699 12.86 5.33 25.10
CA ILE A 699 11.74 4.67 24.42
C ILE A 699 11.14 5.66 23.44
N GLN A 700 11.09 5.28 22.18
CA GLN A 700 10.54 6.04 21.06
C GLN A 700 9.19 5.43 20.69
N LEU A 701 8.10 6.08 21.07
CA LEU A 701 6.73 5.64 20.81
C LEU A 701 6.10 6.58 19.79
N VAL A 702 5.61 6.04 18.67
CA VAL A 702 4.79 6.81 17.73
C VAL A 702 3.37 6.27 17.71
N THR A 703 2.42 7.18 17.53
CA THR A 703 1.03 6.91 17.22
C THR A 703 0.81 7.14 15.71
N SER A 704 -0.41 7.28 15.23
CA SER A 704 -0.63 7.57 13.81
C SER A 704 0.03 8.88 13.33
N GLN A 705 0.25 9.87 14.21
CA GLN A 705 0.85 11.15 13.83
C GLN A 705 1.85 11.70 14.86
N ASN A 706 1.76 11.28 16.13
CA ASN A 706 2.52 11.88 17.21
C ASN A 706 3.68 10.97 17.64
N HIS A 707 4.77 11.59 18.07
CA HIS A 707 5.95 10.95 18.63
C HIS A 707 6.12 11.36 20.09
N TYR A 708 6.29 10.37 20.94
CA TYR A 708 6.58 10.48 22.37
C TYR A 708 7.91 9.84 22.68
N VAL A 709 8.71 10.50 23.51
CA VAL A 709 10.01 9.99 23.98
C VAL A 709 10.01 9.96 25.49
N PHE A 710 10.30 8.81 26.09
CA PHE A 710 10.37 8.70 27.55
C PHE A 710 11.37 7.62 27.99
N SER A 711 11.72 7.62 29.28
CA SER A 711 12.59 6.61 29.90
C SER A 711 11.79 5.66 30.79
N LEU A 712 12.36 4.49 31.09
CA LEU A 712 11.80 3.57 32.07
C LEU A 712 11.68 4.26 33.46
N ALA A 713 12.67 5.07 33.82
CA ALA A 713 12.65 5.85 35.06
C ALA A 713 11.45 6.80 35.14
N TRP A 714 11.05 7.40 34.01
CA TRP A 714 9.85 8.24 33.95
C TRP A 714 8.58 7.44 34.25
N ILE A 715 8.43 6.22 33.70
CA ILE A 715 7.24 5.37 33.95
C ILE A 715 7.17 5.02 35.45
N LYS A 716 8.29 4.71 36.07
CA LYS A 716 8.41 4.34 37.48
C LYS A 716 8.18 5.51 38.47
N THR A 717 8.39 6.74 38.01
CA THR A 717 8.22 7.93 38.85
C THR A 717 6.77 8.38 38.86
N PRO A 718 6.02 8.29 39.98
CA PRO A 718 4.64 8.75 40.03
C PRO A 718 4.53 10.23 39.64
N PRO A 719 3.56 10.63 38.80
CA PRO A 719 3.36 12.05 38.49
C PRO A 719 2.88 12.84 39.73
N PRO A 720 2.97 14.17 39.71
CA PRO A 720 2.27 15.01 40.66
C PRO A 720 0.78 14.70 40.73
N ALA A 721 0.12 15.02 41.83
CA ALA A 721 -1.35 14.90 41.88
C ALA A 721 -2.00 15.76 40.78
N PRO A 722 -2.97 15.20 40.03
CA PRO A 722 -3.71 15.98 39.03
C PRO A 722 -4.35 17.21 39.68
N LYS A 723 -4.23 18.36 39.01
CA LYS A 723 -4.93 19.58 39.46
C LYS A 723 -6.42 19.34 39.38
N LYS A 724 -7.16 19.63 40.44
CA LYS A 724 -8.63 19.64 40.42
C LYS A 724 -9.06 20.64 39.35
N SER A 725 -9.78 20.16 38.35
CA SER A 725 -10.33 20.96 37.23
C SER A 725 -11.46 21.89 37.69
#